data_b987ccbd0a26b776081c6510c7d34961
#
_entry.id   b987ccbd0a26b776081c6510c7d34961
#
_cell.length_a   1.000
_cell.length_b   1.000
_cell.length_c   1.000
_cell.angle_alpha   90.00
_cell.angle_beta   90.00
_cell.angle_gamma   90.00
#
_symmetry.space_group_name_H-M   'P 1'
#
loop_
_entity.id
_entity.type
_entity.pdbx_description
1 polymer ?
#
loop_
_entity_poly.entity_id
_entity_poly.type
_entity_poly.pdbx_seq_one_letter_code
_entity_poly.pdbx_strand_id
1 'polypeptide(L)'
;MKKEWNGRTVFFLAMAMTLICFLPFLIRDKGLFIYFGDYNMQQVPFYLKIHEAVRNGHFFWDMTTDLGSSIYTSYSFYLLGSPFFWITVPFPKQAVPYLLPFLQMIKIALACLGGYYYSRQFVKDTRCACLSGLLYGFSGFTLVSLVFNHFGEVVAFFPFYLLAADRLAQKKNYGLFSLLTALMAITNYFFFFGEVLFLLLYLLIRYGTDTARHMKEKLSLLARFIAELLTGVFLSAFFLLPSLLAVAGNTRLSETIFDRNPLIYSDVRTYLALLKNLILPPDTIQGETLFGTEEGTLASLSLFLPLFACCGVIAYFIQKKGWDFFKKLCLVCLLLAVIPLGNSLFVAGNATYYTRWFFMPLLLMAVMTASAVESFEPKPFTVGTLFWGGMLLFFLLTNIITKSATVDATGIFLIKNRSSYETELTVGICSFLILVYLVWILKKDTKKKYLTAFLGAAILCCAATFYLHMNTGSSQVTDTGRFIYKNQLDADTSQFLPKEDDFYRFETDTGSNHYILTQEMPSVSCFLSTVSGSIMDFYKFAGITRTVSSQIPYDRTALRDLLSVRYFLQDAQTPADPGDSAQELLSAYQSVTKENGYFVYENKNYLHMGTIFSYYMKRSEYETLSETQKDSVLLHAMV
;
A
#
# COMPACT_ATOMS: atom_id res chain seq x y z
N MET A 1 29.19 0.72 32.68
CA MET A 1 28.48 -0.17 31.72
C MET A 1 28.10 0.64 30.49
N LYS A 2 28.67 0.37 29.31
CA LYS A 2 28.15 0.94 28.06
C LYS A 2 26.77 0.32 27.85
N LYS A 3 25.72 1.15 27.85
CA LYS A 3 24.35 0.72 27.58
C LYS A 3 24.31 0.19 26.13
N GLU A 4 24.31 -1.14 25.97
CA GLU A 4 24.23 -1.76 24.65
C GLU A 4 22.82 -1.57 24.08
N TRP A 5 22.74 -1.16 22.83
CA TRP A 5 21.51 -1.09 22.08
C TRP A 5 21.05 -2.51 21.74
N ASN A 6 19.97 -2.96 22.33
CA ASN A 6 19.40 -4.27 22.06
C ASN A 6 18.06 -4.14 21.31
N GLY A 7 17.51 -5.26 20.87
CA GLY A 7 16.26 -5.25 20.10
C GLY A 7 15.10 -4.58 20.84
N ARG A 8 14.99 -4.76 22.18
CA ARG A 8 13.96 -4.08 23.00
C ARG A 8 14.11 -2.56 22.93
N THR A 9 15.34 -2.07 23.06
CA THR A 9 15.63 -0.63 22.97
C THR A 9 15.23 -0.08 21.60
N VAL A 10 15.51 -0.80 20.51
CA VAL A 10 15.15 -0.38 19.13
C VAL A 10 13.63 -0.34 18.98
N PHE A 11 12.92 -1.37 19.44
CA PHE A 11 11.47 -1.44 19.37
C PHE A 11 10.81 -0.28 20.13
N PHE A 12 11.18 -0.05 21.39
CA PHE A 12 10.59 1.03 22.18
C PHE A 12 11.00 2.42 21.71
N LEU A 13 12.21 2.58 21.14
CA LEU A 13 12.61 3.82 20.49
C LEU A 13 11.72 4.12 19.28
N ALA A 14 11.51 3.13 18.41
CA ALA A 14 10.64 3.28 17.24
C ALA A 14 9.18 3.56 17.64
N MET A 15 8.67 2.89 18.69
CA MET A 15 7.35 3.18 19.27
C MET A 15 7.25 4.61 19.78
N ALA A 16 8.27 5.10 20.48
CA ALA A 16 8.29 6.48 21.00
C ALA A 16 8.34 7.49 19.85
N MET A 17 9.18 7.26 18.82
CA MET A 17 9.26 8.11 17.64
C MET A 17 7.93 8.18 16.90
N THR A 18 7.31 7.05 16.61
CA THR A 18 6.01 6.99 15.93
C THR A 18 4.92 7.65 16.76
N LEU A 19 4.87 7.38 18.08
CA LEU A 19 3.90 8.01 18.98
C LEU A 19 4.02 9.54 18.96
N ILE A 20 5.25 10.08 19.04
CA ILE A 20 5.48 11.54 18.96
C ILE A 20 4.97 12.09 17.62
N CYS A 21 5.19 11.38 16.52
CA CYS A 21 4.74 11.81 15.19
C CYS A 21 3.21 11.72 15.03
N PHE A 22 2.56 10.68 15.57
CA PHE A 22 1.09 10.52 15.49
C PHE A 22 0.34 11.44 16.46
N LEU A 23 0.93 11.79 17.59
CA LEU A 23 0.26 12.49 18.69
C LEU A 23 -0.46 13.78 18.27
N PRO A 24 0.10 14.68 17.44
CA PRO A 24 -0.60 15.89 16.99
C PRO A 24 -1.90 15.58 16.24
N PHE A 25 -1.91 14.53 15.41
CA PHE A 25 -3.09 14.11 14.65
C PHE A 25 -4.14 13.48 15.57
N LEU A 26 -3.71 12.61 16.50
CA LEU A 26 -4.60 11.99 17.47
C LEU A 26 -5.26 13.03 18.40
N ILE A 27 -4.53 14.07 18.83
CA ILE A 27 -5.10 15.16 19.61
C ILE A 27 -6.13 15.93 18.79
N ARG A 28 -5.77 16.34 17.56
CA ARG A 28 -6.65 17.09 16.67
C ARG A 28 -7.94 16.33 16.37
N ASP A 29 -7.83 15.03 16.10
CA ASP A 29 -8.93 14.18 15.66
C ASP A 29 -9.57 13.37 16.80
N LYS A 30 -9.34 13.78 18.08
CA LYS A 30 -9.94 13.17 19.28
C LYS A 30 -9.70 11.66 19.40
N GLY A 31 -8.47 11.21 19.12
CA GLY A 31 -8.04 9.82 19.19
C GLY A 31 -8.09 9.07 17.86
N LEU A 32 -8.78 9.58 16.84
CA LEU A 32 -8.78 9.03 15.49
C LEU A 32 -7.52 9.46 14.72
N PHE A 33 -7.12 8.64 13.77
CA PHE A 33 -6.16 9.05 12.73
C PHE A 33 -6.91 9.19 11.42
N ILE A 34 -7.20 10.42 11.02
CA ILE A 34 -7.89 10.73 9.77
C ILE A 34 -6.84 11.08 8.72
N TYR A 35 -6.80 10.28 7.68
CA TYR A 35 -5.82 10.36 6.61
C TYR A 35 -6.53 10.34 5.25
N PHE A 36 -5.87 10.73 4.17
CA PHE A 36 -6.48 10.78 2.85
C PHE A 36 -6.61 9.39 2.20
N GLY A 37 -7.35 9.32 1.10
CA GLY A 37 -7.42 8.19 0.17
C GLY A 37 -7.88 6.89 0.82
N ASP A 38 -7.28 5.80 0.43
CA ASP A 38 -7.69 4.44 0.81
C ASP A 38 -7.72 4.21 2.33
N TYR A 39 -6.98 4.98 3.12
CA TYR A 39 -7.01 4.81 4.57
C TYR A 39 -8.42 5.04 5.13
N ASN A 40 -9.04 6.21 4.84
CA ASN A 40 -10.38 6.52 5.30
C ASN A 40 -11.47 5.82 4.46
N MET A 41 -11.24 5.72 3.13
CA MET A 41 -12.25 5.26 2.19
C MET A 41 -12.38 3.73 2.15
N GLN A 42 -11.32 3.00 2.56
CA GLN A 42 -11.25 1.56 2.43
C GLN A 42 -10.76 0.86 3.70
N GLN A 43 -9.59 1.25 4.25
CA GLN A 43 -8.96 0.48 5.32
C GLN A 43 -9.77 0.49 6.61
N VAL A 44 -10.24 1.66 7.07
CA VAL A 44 -11.07 1.78 8.27
C VAL A 44 -12.43 1.10 8.07
N PRO A 45 -13.19 1.36 6.98
CA PRO A 45 -14.46 0.68 6.70
C PRO A 45 -14.35 -0.85 6.63
N PHE A 46 -13.29 -1.37 5.98
CA PHE A 46 -13.08 -2.81 5.89
C PHE A 46 -12.82 -3.45 7.26
N TYR A 47 -12.02 -2.78 8.10
CA TYR A 47 -11.81 -3.26 9.47
C TYR A 47 -13.11 -3.29 10.26
N LEU A 48 -13.93 -2.24 10.22
CA LEU A 48 -15.22 -2.17 10.92
C LEU A 48 -16.17 -3.27 10.45
N LYS A 49 -16.35 -3.39 9.13
CA LYS A 49 -17.24 -4.35 8.52
C LYS A 49 -16.85 -5.80 8.85
N ILE A 50 -15.61 -6.17 8.61
CA ILE A 50 -15.16 -7.55 8.81
C ILE A 50 -15.03 -7.90 10.29
N HIS A 51 -14.68 -6.93 11.13
CA HIS A 51 -14.71 -7.09 12.58
C HIS A 51 -16.10 -7.51 13.06
N GLU A 52 -17.17 -6.83 12.60
CA GLU A 52 -18.55 -7.17 12.94
C GLU A 52 -18.95 -8.54 12.38
N ALA A 53 -18.65 -8.79 11.10
CA ALA A 53 -18.95 -10.08 10.47
C ALA A 53 -18.30 -11.26 11.22
N VAL A 54 -17.03 -11.12 11.61
CA VAL A 54 -16.30 -12.15 12.38
C VAL A 54 -16.91 -12.37 13.77
N ARG A 55 -17.27 -11.31 14.47
CA ARG A 55 -17.88 -11.42 15.80
C ARG A 55 -19.27 -12.06 15.79
N ASN A 56 -20.03 -11.83 14.71
CA ASN A 56 -21.35 -12.42 14.51
C ASN A 56 -21.28 -13.83 13.89
N GLY A 57 -20.08 -14.37 13.63
CA GLY A 57 -19.89 -15.71 13.06
C GLY A 57 -20.20 -15.79 11.55
N HIS A 58 -20.29 -14.66 10.86
CA HIS A 58 -20.53 -14.57 9.43
C HIS A 58 -19.18 -14.61 8.68
N PHE A 59 -18.72 -15.80 8.30
CA PHE A 59 -17.41 -15.97 7.66
C PHE A 59 -17.46 -16.19 6.14
N PHE A 60 -18.62 -16.51 5.59
CA PHE A 60 -18.71 -17.01 4.21
C PHE A 60 -19.31 -16.01 3.25
N TRP A 61 -20.59 -15.75 3.36
CA TRP A 61 -21.34 -14.91 2.42
C TRP A 61 -21.84 -13.65 3.09
N ASP A 62 -21.76 -12.52 2.39
CA ASP A 62 -22.18 -11.21 2.86
C ASP A 62 -22.98 -10.49 1.78
N MET A 63 -24.25 -10.25 2.05
CA MET A 63 -25.15 -9.53 1.15
C MET A 63 -24.90 -8.02 1.10
N THR A 64 -24.12 -7.49 2.04
CA THR A 64 -23.78 -6.07 2.13
C THR A 64 -22.43 -5.72 1.48
N THR A 65 -21.78 -6.71 0.85
CA THR A 65 -20.58 -6.50 0.04
C THR A 65 -20.93 -6.65 -1.44
N ASP A 66 -20.88 -5.53 -2.18
CA ASP A 66 -21.24 -5.47 -3.60
C ASP A 66 -22.67 -6.08 -3.83
N LEU A 67 -22.90 -6.81 -4.90
CA LEU A 67 -24.18 -7.49 -5.15
C LEU A 67 -24.44 -8.72 -4.25
N GLY A 68 -23.62 -8.94 -3.28
CA GLY A 68 -23.51 -10.14 -2.46
C GLY A 68 -22.25 -10.91 -2.84
N SER A 69 -21.33 -11.11 -1.89
CA SER A 69 -20.03 -11.70 -2.16
C SER A 69 -19.53 -12.53 -0.98
N SER A 70 -18.59 -13.42 -1.26
CA SER A 70 -17.86 -14.10 -0.20
C SER A 70 -16.93 -13.13 0.53
N ILE A 71 -17.00 -13.10 1.85
CA ILE A 71 -16.09 -12.34 2.71
C ILE A 71 -14.64 -12.74 2.41
N TYR A 72 -14.40 -14.03 2.21
CA TYR A 72 -13.08 -14.55 1.90
C TYR A 72 -12.52 -13.98 0.60
N THR A 73 -13.32 -14.02 -0.49
CA THR A 73 -12.94 -13.47 -1.78
C THR A 73 -12.62 -11.98 -1.68
N SER A 74 -13.48 -11.24 -0.99
CA SER A 74 -13.46 -9.79 -1.01
C SER A 74 -12.41 -9.19 -0.09
N TYR A 75 -12.07 -9.86 1.04
CA TYR A 75 -11.27 -9.23 2.09
C TYR A 75 -9.99 -10.00 2.48
N SER A 76 -9.72 -11.16 1.87
CA SER A 76 -8.49 -11.92 2.14
C SER A 76 -7.22 -11.13 1.83
N PHE A 77 -7.22 -10.35 0.75
CA PHE A 77 -6.11 -9.50 0.36
C PHE A 77 -5.80 -8.40 1.39
N TYR A 78 -6.81 -7.88 2.07
CA TYR A 78 -6.70 -6.67 2.88
C TYR A 78 -6.41 -6.94 4.35
N LEU A 79 -7.10 -7.92 4.96
CA LEU A 79 -7.07 -8.01 6.43
C LEU A 79 -7.32 -9.39 7.04
N LEU A 80 -8.00 -10.31 6.36
CA LEU A 80 -8.35 -11.61 6.97
C LEU A 80 -7.12 -12.44 7.36
N GLY A 81 -6.03 -12.34 6.60
CA GLY A 81 -4.75 -12.97 6.91
C GLY A 81 -3.87 -12.18 7.88
N SER A 82 -4.28 -10.99 8.28
CA SER A 82 -3.49 -10.08 9.10
C SER A 82 -3.54 -10.44 10.59
N PRO A 83 -2.40 -10.73 11.25
CA PRO A 83 -2.40 -10.89 12.70
C PRO A 83 -2.82 -9.61 13.44
N PHE A 84 -2.63 -8.44 12.85
CA PHE A 84 -3.02 -7.15 13.43
C PHE A 84 -4.53 -6.93 13.40
N PHE A 85 -5.21 -7.43 12.36
CA PHE A 85 -6.67 -7.44 12.33
C PHE A 85 -7.23 -8.29 13.48
N TRP A 86 -6.70 -9.49 13.67
CA TRP A 86 -7.18 -10.40 14.71
C TRP A 86 -6.98 -9.86 16.14
N ILE A 87 -6.01 -8.96 16.35
CA ILE A 87 -5.85 -8.23 17.63
C ILE A 87 -7.05 -7.31 17.89
N THR A 88 -7.75 -6.81 16.88
CA THR A 88 -8.90 -5.91 17.07
C THR A 88 -10.17 -6.65 17.48
N VAL A 89 -10.33 -7.92 17.09
CA VAL A 89 -11.57 -8.70 17.26
C VAL A 89 -12.08 -8.80 18.71
N PRO A 90 -11.23 -8.92 19.77
CA PRO A 90 -11.69 -8.91 21.16
C PRO A 90 -12.30 -7.59 21.64
N PHE A 91 -12.06 -6.48 20.94
CA PHE A 91 -12.55 -5.15 21.33
C PHE A 91 -13.92 -4.85 20.71
N PRO A 92 -14.71 -3.91 21.25
CA PRO A 92 -15.95 -3.48 20.63
C PRO A 92 -15.68 -2.77 19.29
N LYS A 93 -16.65 -2.82 18.33
CA LYS A 93 -16.55 -2.23 16.98
C LYS A 93 -16.10 -0.75 17.04
N GLN A 94 -16.68 0.01 17.95
CA GLN A 94 -16.39 1.44 18.13
C GLN A 94 -14.93 1.74 18.53
N ALA A 95 -14.22 0.77 19.11
CA ALA A 95 -12.80 0.93 19.46
C ALA A 95 -11.87 0.73 18.26
N VAL A 96 -12.32 0.04 17.22
CA VAL A 96 -11.46 -0.35 16.07
C VAL A 96 -10.78 0.84 15.40
N PRO A 97 -11.46 1.95 15.03
CA PRO A 97 -10.79 3.11 14.41
C PRO A 97 -9.72 3.75 15.29
N TYR A 98 -9.87 3.66 16.62
CA TYR A 98 -8.90 4.17 17.59
C TYR A 98 -7.70 3.25 17.79
N LEU A 99 -7.86 1.96 17.53
CA LEU A 99 -6.76 0.98 17.63
C LEU A 99 -5.84 1.02 16.41
N LEU A 100 -6.36 1.34 15.22
CA LEU A 100 -5.61 1.30 13.97
C LEU A 100 -4.30 2.11 13.98
N PRO A 101 -4.25 3.37 14.46
CA PRO A 101 -3.00 4.12 14.53
C PRO A 101 -1.95 3.45 15.44
N PHE A 102 -2.36 2.84 16.55
CA PHE A 102 -1.44 2.10 17.43
C PHE A 102 -0.90 0.84 16.77
N LEU A 103 -1.73 0.14 16.00
CA LEU A 103 -1.29 -1.01 15.21
C LEU A 103 -0.29 -0.60 14.11
N GLN A 104 -0.47 0.57 13.47
CA GLN A 104 0.51 1.13 12.55
C GLN A 104 1.85 1.41 13.24
N MET A 105 1.84 2.01 14.44
CA MET A 105 3.06 2.23 15.23
C MET A 105 3.78 0.92 15.53
N ILE A 106 3.05 -0.14 15.90
CA ILE A 106 3.60 -1.47 16.18
C ILE A 106 4.22 -2.08 14.92
N LYS A 107 3.58 -1.98 13.75
CA LYS A 107 4.10 -2.46 12.47
C LYS A 107 5.45 -1.80 12.13
N ILE A 108 5.55 -0.49 12.27
CA ILE A 108 6.79 0.27 12.04
C ILE A 108 7.88 -0.14 13.04
N ALA A 109 7.52 -0.29 14.32
CA ALA A 109 8.47 -0.73 15.35
C ALA A 109 8.97 -2.15 15.11
N LEU A 110 8.12 -3.06 14.59
CA LEU A 110 8.51 -4.40 14.18
C LEU A 110 9.41 -4.38 12.94
N ALA A 111 9.16 -3.51 11.96
CA ALA A 111 10.04 -3.31 10.82
C ALA A 111 11.44 -2.86 11.27
N CYS A 112 11.52 -1.89 12.19
CA CYS A 112 12.79 -1.45 12.79
C CYS A 112 13.49 -2.58 13.53
N LEU A 113 12.75 -3.36 14.32
CA LEU A 113 13.27 -4.51 15.06
C LEU A 113 13.80 -5.60 14.12
N GLY A 114 13.05 -5.92 13.07
CA GLY A 114 13.44 -6.88 12.04
C GLY A 114 14.71 -6.44 11.32
N GLY A 115 14.76 -5.19 10.86
CA GLY A 115 15.93 -4.59 10.23
C GLY A 115 17.15 -4.59 11.16
N TYR A 116 16.96 -4.33 12.45
CA TYR A 116 18.02 -4.45 13.47
C TYR A 116 18.56 -5.89 13.53
N TYR A 117 17.71 -6.90 13.70
CA TYR A 117 18.17 -8.29 13.83
C TYR A 117 18.79 -8.82 12.54
N TYR A 118 18.25 -8.45 11.39
CA TYR A 118 18.84 -8.82 10.11
C TYR A 118 20.24 -8.21 9.92
N SER A 119 20.38 -6.92 10.22
CA SER A 119 21.66 -6.20 10.07
C SER A 119 22.75 -6.67 11.05
N ARG A 120 22.38 -7.21 12.24
CA ARG A 120 23.33 -7.78 13.21
C ARG A 120 24.18 -8.92 12.66
N GLN A 121 23.81 -9.51 11.54
CA GLN A 121 24.62 -10.49 10.84
C GLN A 121 25.85 -9.87 10.12
N PHE A 122 25.81 -8.57 9.84
CA PHE A 122 26.76 -7.86 8.96
C PHE A 122 27.51 -6.74 9.66
N VAL A 123 26.93 -6.15 10.69
CA VAL A 123 27.54 -5.09 11.50
C VAL A 123 27.73 -5.55 12.95
N LYS A 124 28.86 -5.11 13.54
CA LYS A 124 29.27 -5.50 14.89
C LYS A 124 28.72 -4.53 15.96
N ASP A 125 28.76 -3.22 15.65
CA ASP A 125 28.29 -2.19 16.59
C ASP A 125 26.76 -2.13 16.62
N THR A 126 26.20 -2.23 17.82
CA THR A 126 24.73 -2.26 18.00
C THR A 126 24.06 -0.95 17.62
N ARG A 127 24.78 0.18 17.62
CA ARG A 127 24.27 1.49 17.15
C ARG A 127 24.10 1.49 15.63
N CYS A 128 25.01 0.85 14.89
CA CYS A 128 24.88 0.69 13.44
C CYS A 128 23.72 -0.25 13.07
N ALA A 129 23.52 -1.32 13.84
CA ALA A 129 22.35 -2.16 13.65
C ALA A 129 21.04 -1.42 13.95
N CYS A 130 21.02 -0.59 15.00
CA CYS A 130 19.88 0.28 15.30
C CYS A 130 19.63 1.28 14.16
N LEU A 131 20.70 1.91 13.66
CA LEU A 131 20.63 2.80 12.49
C LEU A 131 19.98 2.11 11.29
N SER A 132 20.45 0.89 10.94
CA SER A 132 19.86 0.10 9.86
C SER A 132 18.38 -0.15 10.06
N GLY A 133 17.99 -0.57 11.27
CA GLY A 133 16.58 -0.81 11.61
C GLY A 133 15.71 0.43 11.45
N LEU A 134 16.16 1.59 11.97
CA LEU A 134 15.44 2.85 11.83
C LEU A 134 15.33 3.29 10.36
N LEU A 135 16.42 3.24 9.60
CA LEU A 135 16.40 3.60 8.17
C LEU A 135 15.42 2.75 7.37
N TYR A 136 15.35 1.46 7.68
CA TYR A 136 14.39 0.56 7.02
C TYR A 136 12.95 0.84 7.45
N GLY A 137 12.67 0.87 8.76
CA GLY A 137 11.31 1.04 9.27
C GLY A 137 10.71 2.42 9.00
N PHE A 138 11.54 3.47 8.86
CA PHE A 138 11.14 4.83 8.46
C PHE A 138 11.52 5.15 7.01
N SER A 139 11.74 4.15 6.18
CA SER A 139 12.09 4.34 4.76
C SER A 139 10.93 4.98 3.98
N GLY A 140 11.26 5.52 2.83
CA GLY A 140 10.26 6.13 1.95
C GLY A 140 9.14 5.18 1.55
N PHE A 141 9.40 3.86 1.41
CA PHE A 141 8.35 2.89 1.15
C PHE A 141 7.33 2.79 2.30
N THR A 142 7.80 2.82 3.55
CA THR A 142 6.90 2.86 4.72
C THR A 142 6.04 4.10 4.72
N LEU A 143 6.62 5.26 4.34
CA LEU A 143 5.90 6.55 4.26
C LEU A 143 4.78 6.49 3.23
N VAL A 144 5.11 6.15 1.99
CA VAL A 144 4.12 6.11 0.89
C VAL A 144 3.05 5.05 1.12
N SER A 145 3.36 4.01 1.89
CA SER A 145 2.44 2.90 2.18
C SER A 145 1.52 3.14 3.38
N LEU A 146 1.62 4.28 4.09
CA LEU A 146 0.74 4.58 5.23
C LEU A 146 -0.75 4.59 4.86
N VAL A 147 -1.08 5.02 3.64
CA VAL A 147 -2.44 5.01 3.11
C VAL A 147 -3.00 3.59 2.94
N PHE A 148 -2.13 2.61 2.77
CA PHE A 148 -2.47 1.19 2.65
C PHE A 148 -2.08 0.45 3.93
N ASN A 149 -2.94 0.43 4.93
CA ASN A 149 -2.65 -0.14 6.25
C ASN A 149 -2.02 -1.56 6.20
N HIS A 150 -2.48 -2.42 5.30
CA HIS A 150 -2.01 -3.80 5.16
C HIS A 150 -0.59 -3.91 4.54
N PHE A 151 -0.08 -2.90 3.82
CA PHE A 151 1.28 -2.93 3.27
C PHE A 151 2.36 -2.83 4.37
N GLY A 152 2.06 -2.16 5.48
CA GLY A 152 2.98 -2.08 6.62
C GLY A 152 3.33 -3.44 7.23
N GLU A 153 2.49 -4.46 7.03
CA GLU A 153 2.69 -5.80 7.58
C GLU A 153 3.80 -6.57 6.87
N VAL A 154 3.84 -6.49 5.54
CA VAL A 154 4.90 -7.14 4.76
C VAL A 154 6.25 -6.49 5.04
N VAL A 155 6.30 -5.18 5.19
CA VAL A 155 7.50 -4.45 5.62
C VAL A 155 7.96 -4.91 7.00
N ALA A 156 7.02 -5.09 7.94
CA ALA A 156 7.32 -5.52 9.31
C ALA A 156 7.93 -6.93 9.36
N PHE A 157 7.42 -7.88 8.57
CA PHE A 157 7.81 -9.28 8.66
C PHE A 157 8.95 -9.68 7.73
N PHE A 158 9.15 -8.99 6.63
CA PHE A 158 10.16 -9.35 5.61
C PHE A 158 11.59 -9.51 6.14
N PRO A 159 12.15 -8.64 7.02
CA PRO A 159 13.49 -8.84 7.56
C PRO A 159 13.63 -10.14 8.38
N PHE A 160 12.57 -10.55 9.09
CA PHE A 160 12.55 -11.81 9.83
C PHE A 160 12.50 -13.00 8.88
N TYR A 161 11.80 -12.87 7.74
CA TYR A 161 11.74 -13.89 6.69
C TYR A 161 13.13 -14.15 6.10
N LEU A 162 13.87 -13.10 5.72
CA LEU A 162 15.27 -13.25 5.27
C LEU A 162 16.19 -13.78 6.38
N LEU A 163 15.99 -13.36 7.62
CA LEU A 163 16.78 -13.87 8.76
C LEU A 163 16.55 -15.37 8.96
N ALA A 164 15.31 -15.85 8.80
CA ALA A 164 15.01 -17.29 8.89
C ALA A 164 15.64 -18.06 7.73
N ALA A 165 15.61 -17.52 6.51
CA ALA A 165 16.31 -18.10 5.37
C ALA A 165 17.81 -18.25 5.64
N ASP A 166 18.46 -17.22 6.20
CA ASP A 166 19.88 -17.28 6.56
C ASP A 166 20.17 -18.30 7.67
N ARG A 167 19.29 -18.44 8.66
CA ARG A 167 19.43 -19.45 9.70
C ARG A 167 19.28 -20.86 9.15
N LEU A 168 18.36 -21.07 8.22
CA LEU A 168 18.23 -22.35 7.50
C LEU A 168 19.51 -22.68 6.71
N ALA A 169 20.10 -21.68 6.02
CA ALA A 169 21.38 -21.84 5.32
C ALA A 169 22.54 -22.21 6.26
N GLN A 170 22.48 -21.77 7.53
CA GLN A 170 23.42 -22.13 8.59
C GLN A 170 23.09 -23.43 9.31
N LYS A 171 22.08 -24.19 8.87
CA LYS A 171 21.57 -25.40 9.49
C LYS A 171 21.04 -25.17 10.92
N LYS A 172 20.39 -24.04 11.15
CA LYS A 172 19.81 -23.63 12.43
C LYS A 172 18.31 -23.41 12.29
N ASN A 173 17.56 -23.71 13.35
CA ASN A 173 16.13 -23.43 13.46
C ASN A 173 15.29 -23.95 12.29
N TYR A 174 15.39 -25.26 12.02
CA TYR A 174 14.53 -25.94 11.05
C TYR A 174 13.05 -25.70 11.35
N GLY A 175 12.24 -25.53 10.31
CA GLY A 175 10.82 -25.22 10.41
C GLY A 175 10.47 -23.74 10.63
N LEU A 176 11.41 -22.90 11.12
CA LEU A 176 11.15 -21.47 11.29
C LEU A 176 10.91 -20.78 9.93
N PHE A 177 11.67 -21.18 8.91
CA PHE A 177 11.51 -20.63 7.57
C PHE A 177 10.15 -21.03 6.98
N SER A 178 9.69 -22.28 7.18
CA SER A 178 8.36 -22.73 6.77
C SER A 178 7.24 -21.95 7.45
N LEU A 179 7.35 -21.70 8.77
CA LEU A 179 6.36 -20.91 9.52
C LEU A 179 6.28 -19.46 9.01
N LEU A 180 7.44 -18.82 8.77
CA LEU A 180 7.45 -17.45 8.25
C LEU A 180 7.00 -17.39 6.80
N THR A 181 7.29 -18.42 5.98
CA THR A 181 6.71 -18.56 4.63
C THR A 181 5.18 -18.61 4.70
N ALA A 182 4.62 -19.42 5.60
CA ALA A 182 3.17 -19.49 5.79
C ALA A 182 2.60 -18.13 6.27
N LEU A 183 3.28 -17.48 7.21
CA LEU A 183 2.88 -16.15 7.70
C LEU A 183 2.85 -15.13 6.57
N MET A 184 3.92 -15.02 5.74
CA MET A 184 3.99 -14.07 4.62
C MET A 184 2.87 -14.36 3.60
N ALA A 185 2.66 -15.62 3.24
CA ALA A 185 1.63 -16.05 2.30
C ALA A 185 0.20 -15.73 2.79
N ILE A 186 -0.09 -15.97 4.07
CA ILE A 186 -1.40 -15.68 4.68
C ILE A 186 -1.58 -14.17 4.84
N THR A 187 -0.55 -13.45 5.30
CA THR A 187 -0.64 -12.00 5.54
C THR A 187 -0.96 -11.24 4.27
N ASN A 188 -0.26 -11.54 3.16
CA ASN A 188 -0.57 -10.93 1.88
C ASN A 188 0.00 -11.72 0.70
N TYR A 189 -0.83 -12.51 0.04
CA TYR A 189 -0.41 -13.38 -1.08
C TYR A 189 0.08 -12.61 -2.32
N PHE A 190 -0.35 -11.37 -2.53
CA PHE A 190 0.13 -10.54 -3.64
C PHE A 190 1.61 -10.17 -3.47
N PHE A 191 2.00 -9.73 -2.28
CA PHE A 191 3.41 -9.42 -1.99
C PHE A 191 4.25 -10.69 -1.89
N PHE A 192 3.68 -11.77 -1.35
CA PHE A 192 4.38 -13.05 -1.18
C PHE A 192 4.98 -13.57 -2.47
N PHE A 193 4.30 -13.41 -3.60
CA PHE A 193 4.85 -13.79 -4.91
C PHE A 193 6.17 -13.06 -5.20
N GLY A 194 6.20 -11.73 -5.06
CA GLY A 194 7.40 -10.92 -5.24
C GLY A 194 8.50 -11.24 -4.22
N GLU A 195 8.12 -11.55 -2.97
CA GLU A 195 9.06 -11.93 -1.90
C GLU A 195 9.75 -13.26 -2.19
N VAL A 196 9.04 -14.24 -2.74
CA VAL A 196 9.62 -15.51 -3.18
C VAL A 196 10.61 -15.28 -4.33
N LEU A 197 10.25 -14.44 -5.30
CA LEU A 197 11.16 -14.06 -6.40
C LEU A 197 12.43 -13.38 -5.86
N PHE A 198 12.28 -12.40 -4.97
CA PHE A 198 13.42 -11.76 -4.33
C PHE A 198 14.28 -12.75 -3.55
N LEU A 199 13.65 -13.65 -2.79
CA LEU A 199 14.35 -14.68 -2.05
C LEU A 199 15.17 -15.60 -2.97
N LEU A 200 14.63 -15.98 -4.11
CA LEU A 200 15.37 -16.78 -5.12
C LEU A 200 16.61 -16.00 -5.60
N LEU A 201 16.49 -14.73 -5.95
CA LEU A 201 17.61 -13.89 -6.33
C LEU A 201 18.63 -13.76 -5.19
N TYR A 202 18.15 -13.54 -3.97
CA TYR A 202 18.96 -13.46 -2.77
C TYR A 202 19.79 -14.74 -2.53
N LEU A 203 19.14 -15.91 -2.62
CA LEU A 203 19.81 -17.19 -2.42
C LEU A 203 20.82 -17.50 -3.52
N LEU A 204 20.47 -17.21 -4.78
CA LEU A 204 21.36 -17.41 -5.93
C LEU A 204 22.62 -16.54 -5.81
N ILE A 205 22.45 -15.26 -5.47
CA ILE A 205 23.57 -14.32 -5.39
C ILE A 205 24.40 -14.54 -4.12
N ARG A 206 23.75 -14.78 -2.96
CA ARG A 206 24.47 -14.92 -1.70
C ARG A 206 25.14 -16.27 -1.52
N TYR A 207 24.47 -17.35 -1.88
CA TYR A 207 24.93 -18.73 -1.64
C TYR A 207 25.31 -19.47 -2.91
N GLY A 208 24.64 -19.18 -4.03
CA GLY A 208 24.91 -19.82 -5.32
C GLY A 208 26.26 -19.39 -5.90
N THR A 209 26.65 -18.10 -5.76
CA THR A 209 27.94 -17.60 -6.23
C THR A 209 29.09 -17.78 -5.22
N ASP A 210 28.81 -18.35 -4.04
CA ASP A 210 29.83 -18.63 -3.02
C ASP A 210 30.78 -19.73 -3.51
N THR A 211 32.03 -19.36 -3.81
CA THR A 211 33.06 -20.29 -4.32
C THR A 211 33.63 -21.22 -3.25
N ALA A 212 33.43 -20.88 -1.97
CA ALA A 212 33.88 -21.72 -0.86
C ALA A 212 32.99 -22.97 -0.65
N ARG A 213 31.79 -22.99 -1.21
CA ARG A 213 30.85 -24.13 -1.09
C ARG A 213 30.95 -25.08 -2.28
N HIS A 214 31.04 -26.37 -2.00
CA HIS A 214 30.99 -27.40 -3.03
C HIS A 214 29.58 -27.50 -3.66
N MET A 215 29.51 -27.95 -4.92
CA MET A 215 28.24 -28.06 -5.65
C MET A 215 27.20 -28.94 -4.92
N LYS A 216 27.65 -30.05 -4.31
CA LYS A 216 26.76 -30.92 -3.51
C LYS A 216 26.13 -30.21 -2.32
N GLU A 217 26.87 -29.29 -1.67
CA GLU A 217 26.35 -28.49 -0.56
C GLU A 217 25.33 -27.46 -1.04
N LYS A 218 25.59 -26.81 -2.19
CA LYS A 218 24.67 -25.87 -2.82
C LYS A 218 23.35 -26.55 -3.20
N LEU A 219 23.41 -27.73 -3.82
CA LEU A 219 22.22 -28.50 -4.17
C LEU A 219 21.45 -29.00 -2.93
N SER A 220 22.16 -29.46 -1.90
CA SER A 220 21.53 -29.84 -0.62
C SER A 220 20.86 -28.67 0.08
N LEU A 221 21.47 -27.48 0.00
CA LEU A 221 20.89 -26.25 0.54
C LEU A 221 19.64 -25.85 -0.24
N LEU A 222 19.69 -25.86 -1.57
CA LEU A 222 18.55 -25.58 -2.43
C LEU A 222 17.39 -26.53 -2.17
N ALA A 223 17.66 -27.83 -2.06
CA ALA A 223 16.64 -28.83 -1.76
C ALA A 223 15.94 -28.56 -0.41
N ARG A 224 16.70 -28.13 0.61
CA ARG A 224 16.11 -27.76 1.91
C ARG A 224 15.26 -26.49 1.82
N PHE A 225 15.70 -25.47 1.07
CA PHE A 225 14.89 -24.27 0.85
C PHE A 225 13.58 -24.61 0.15
N ILE A 226 13.65 -25.43 -0.90
CA ILE A 226 12.44 -25.88 -1.62
C ILE A 226 11.51 -26.66 -0.67
N ALA A 227 12.04 -27.59 0.10
CA ALA A 227 11.24 -28.39 1.02
C ALA A 227 10.54 -27.53 2.07
N GLU A 228 11.26 -26.60 2.73
CA GLU A 228 10.65 -25.73 3.72
C GLU A 228 9.72 -24.67 3.09
N LEU A 229 10.04 -24.14 1.90
CA LEU A 229 9.15 -23.24 1.17
C LEU A 229 7.82 -23.94 0.84
N LEU A 230 7.88 -25.15 0.25
CA LEU A 230 6.69 -25.94 -0.04
C LEU A 230 5.90 -26.28 1.23
N THR A 231 6.58 -26.65 2.32
CA THR A 231 5.92 -26.88 3.61
C THR A 231 5.18 -25.63 4.10
N GLY A 232 5.78 -24.44 4.00
CA GLY A 232 5.14 -23.20 4.36
C GLY A 232 3.93 -22.87 3.48
N VAL A 233 4.04 -23.10 2.16
CA VAL A 233 2.92 -22.93 1.21
C VAL A 233 1.79 -23.92 1.54
N PHE A 234 2.11 -25.20 1.84
CA PHE A 234 1.09 -26.18 2.26
C PHE A 234 0.41 -25.80 3.56
N LEU A 235 1.16 -25.28 4.55
CA LEU A 235 0.58 -24.79 5.80
C LEU A 235 -0.38 -23.61 5.59
N SER A 236 -0.16 -22.81 4.55
CA SER A 236 -1.03 -21.66 4.20
C SER A 236 -2.12 -22.02 3.19
N ALA A 237 -2.16 -23.25 2.65
CA ALA A 237 -3.03 -23.62 1.53
C ALA A 237 -4.53 -23.43 1.85
N PHE A 238 -4.95 -23.65 3.09
CA PHE A 238 -6.34 -23.43 3.53
C PHE A 238 -6.80 -21.98 3.33
N PHE A 239 -5.87 -21.04 3.33
CA PHE A 239 -6.11 -19.61 3.10
C PHE A 239 -5.78 -19.21 1.66
N LEU A 240 -4.64 -19.62 1.14
CA LEU A 240 -4.16 -19.25 -0.19
C LEU A 240 -5.05 -19.78 -1.31
N LEU A 241 -5.42 -21.06 -1.26
CA LEU A 241 -6.15 -21.68 -2.36
C LEU A 241 -7.52 -21.05 -2.62
N PRO A 242 -8.38 -20.85 -1.61
CA PRO A 242 -9.63 -20.11 -1.80
C PRO A 242 -9.40 -18.67 -2.28
N SER A 243 -8.38 -17.97 -1.74
CA SER A 243 -8.07 -16.59 -2.13
C SER A 243 -7.65 -16.48 -3.59
N LEU A 244 -6.78 -17.39 -4.06
CA LEU A 244 -6.33 -17.41 -5.46
C LEU A 244 -7.45 -17.77 -6.42
N LEU A 245 -8.27 -18.77 -6.08
CA LEU A 245 -9.44 -19.16 -6.90
C LEU A 245 -10.45 -18.01 -7.00
N ALA A 246 -10.62 -17.26 -5.92
CA ALA A 246 -11.51 -16.11 -5.86
C ALA A 246 -11.08 -14.98 -6.80
N VAL A 247 -9.78 -14.75 -6.95
CA VAL A 247 -9.22 -13.67 -7.78
C VAL A 247 -9.01 -14.11 -9.24
N ALA A 248 -9.02 -15.41 -9.52
CA ALA A 248 -8.73 -15.94 -10.86
C ALA A 248 -9.65 -15.43 -11.98
N GLY A 249 -10.90 -15.02 -11.65
CA GLY A 249 -11.84 -14.41 -12.60
C GLY A 249 -11.76 -12.87 -12.70
N ASN A 250 -10.81 -12.23 -12.02
CA ASN A 250 -10.72 -10.78 -12.03
C ASN A 250 -10.03 -10.28 -13.31
N THR A 251 -10.73 -9.46 -14.10
CA THR A 251 -10.25 -8.93 -15.38
C THR A 251 -8.98 -8.08 -15.25
N ARG A 252 -8.70 -7.50 -14.08
CA ARG A 252 -7.46 -6.75 -13.82
C ARG A 252 -6.18 -7.60 -13.90
N LEU A 253 -6.30 -8.92 -13.79
CA LEU A 253 -5.17 -9.83 -13.92
C LEU A 253 -4.92 -10.26 -15.39
N SER A 254 -5.82 -9.91 -16.31
CA SER A 254 -5.71 -10.32 -17.72
C SER A 254 -4.69 -9.50 -18.51
N GLU A 255 -4.39 -8.25 -18.10
CA GLU A 255 -3.40 -7.42 -18.77
C GLU A 255 -1.98 -7.82 -18.36
N THR A 256 -1.18 -8.23 -19.33
CA THR A 256 0.21 -8.64 -19.12
C THR A 256 1.20 -7.60 -19.62
N ILE A 257 2.43 -7.64 -19.12
CA ILE A 257 3.51 -6.74 -19.58
C ILE A 257 3.81 -6.91 -21.09
N PHE A 258 3.46 -8.05 -21.68
CA PHE A 258 3.66 -8.28 -23.11
C PHE A 258 2.65 -7.56 -24.00
N ASP A 259 1.59 -7.02 -23.42
CA ASP A 259 0.65 -6.10 -24.10
C ASP A 259 1.24 -4.69 -24.26
N ARG A 260 2.39 -4.43 -23.65
CA ARG A 260 3.17 -3.18 -23.68
C ARG A 260 4.63 -3.46 -24.07
N ASN A 261 5.47 -2.41 -24.13
CA ASN A 261 6.90 -2.60 -24.36
C ASN A 261 7.57 -3.18 -23.09
N PRO A 262 8.10 -4.42 -23.14
CA PRO A 262 8.67 -5.06 -21.94
C PRO A 262 10.08 -4.55 -21.57
N LEU A 263 10.76 -3.81 -22.43
CA LEU A 263 12.15 -3.37 -22.24
C LEU A 263 12.30 -1.91 -21.84
N ILE A 264 11.40 -1.04 -22.30
CA ILE A 264 11.50 0.41 -22.11
C ILE A 264 10.12 0.94 -21.68
N TYR A 265 10.09 1.74 -20.60
CA TYR A 265 8.87 2.45 -20.20
C TYR A 265 8.45 3.43 -21.27
N SER A 266 7.17 3.48 -21.57
CA SER A 266 6.59 4.34 -22.61
C SER A 266 6.79 5.83 -22.32
N ASP A 267 6.82 6.21 -21.04
CA ASP A 267 7.01 7.58 -20.58
C ASP A 267 8.38 7.75 -19.89
N VAL A 268 9.20 8.64 -20.42
CA VAL A 268 10.52 8.98 -19.84
C VAL A 268 10.42 9.52 -18.42
N ARG A 269 9.27 10.11 -18.05
CA ARG A 269 9.01 10.61 -16.69
C ARG A 269 9.09 9.50 -15.66
N THR A 270 8.79 8.25 -16.01
CA THR A 270 8.92 7.10 -15.10
C THR A 270 10.38 6.93 -14.61
N TYR A 271 11.38 7.08 -15.50
CA TYR A 271 12.80 7.03 -15.12
C TYR A 271 13.20 8.21 -14.23
N LEU A 272 12.69 9.40 -14.56
CA LEU A 272 12.96 10.60 -13.76
C LEU A 272 12.29 10.53 -12.38
N ALA A 273 11.10 9.95 -12.29
CA ALA A 273 10.41 9.68 -11.04
C ALA A 273 11.17 8.65 -10.17
N LEU A 274 11.73 7.58 -10.77
CA LEU A 274 12.63 6.65 -10.07
C LEU A 274 13.83 7.37 -9.47
N LEU A 275 14.47 8.24 -10.25
CA LEU A 275 15.61 9.03 -9.78
C LEU A 275 15.19 10.02 -8.67
N LYS A 276 14.09 10.76 -8.84
CA LYS A 276 13.55 11.67 -7.82
C LYS A 276 13.32 10.95 -6.50
N ASN A 277 12.65 9.82 -6.54
CA ASN A 277 12.27 9.06 -5.34
C ASN A 277 13.42 8.29 -4.67
N LEU A 278 14.61 8.27 -5.26
CA LEU A 278 15.86 7.87 -4.61
C LEU A 278 16.51 9.02 -3.82
N ILE A 279 16.27 10.26 -4.24
CA ILE A 279 16.97 11.48 -3.80
C ILE A 279 16.14 12.31 -2.81
N LEU A 280 14.83 12.39 -3.03
CA LEU A 280 13.87 13.15 -2.21
C LEU A 280 12.93 12.20 -1.46
N PRO A 281 12.32 12.65 -0.35
CA PRO A 281 11.19 11.96 0.26
C PRO A 281 10.10 11.66 -0.77
N PRO A 282 9.30 10.59 -0.57
CA PRO A 282 8.28 10.21 -1.54
C PRO A 282 7.12 11.21 -1.59
N ASP A 283 6.51 11.29 -2.76
CA ASP A 283 5.18 11.85 -2.94
C ASP A 283 4.14 11.09 -2.10
N THR A 284 3.02 11.72 -1.79
CA THR A 284 1.84 10.98 -1.35
C THR A 284 1.20 10.28 -2.54
N ILE A 285 0.53 9.14 -2.30
CA ILE A 285 -0.26 8.44 -3.34
C ILE A 285 -1.29 9.42 -3.91
N GLN A 286 -1.44 9.45 -5.23
CA GLN A 286 -2.29 10.39 -5.97
C GLN A 286 -1.90 11.87 -5.81
N GLY A 287 -0.74 12.15 -5.23
CA GLY A 287 -0.24 13.50 -4.99
C GLY A 287 1.15 13.75 -5.59
N GLU A 288 1.42 13.16 -6.78
CA GLU A 288 2.71 13.34 -7.44
C GLU A 288 3.02 14.82 -7.65
N THR A 289 4.23 15.18 -7.29
CA THR A 289 4.68 16.57 -7.36
C THR A 289 5.38 16.88 -8.68
N LEU A 290 6.43 16.15 -9.00
CA LEU A 290 7.24 16.31 -10.22
C LEU A 290 7.44 14.95 -10.89
N PHE A 291 7.39 14.91 -12.23
CA PHE A 291 7.48 13.71 -13.07
C PHE A 291 6.33 12.71 -12.87
N GLY A 292 5.19 13.16 -12.37
CA GLY A 292 4.01 12.31 -12.21
C GLY A 292 3.49 11.79 -13.54
N THR A 293 3.22 10.49 -13.60
CA THR A 293 2.56 9.81 -14.73
C THR A 293 1.25 9.21 -14.24
N GLU A 294 0.27 9.04 -15.12
CA GLU A 294 -0.99 8.37 -14.76
C GLU A 294 -0.75 6.96 -14.21
N GLU A 295 0.19 6.23 -14.81
CA GLU A 295 0.57 4.89 -14.38
C GLU A 295 1.31 4.89 -13.01
N GLY A 296 2.05 5.96 -12.69
CA GLY A 296 2.84 6.09 -11.46
C GLY A 296 2.02 6.43 -10.22
N THR A 297 0.79 6.91 -10.40
CA THR A 297 -0.06 7.46 -9.34
C THR A 297 -0.29 6.51 -8.15
N LEU A 298 -0.36 5.20 -8.40
CA LEU A 298 -0.57 4.16 -7.37
C LEU A 298 0.65 3.25 -7.18
N ALA A 299 1.82 3.61 -7.73
CA ALA A 299 2.97 2.73 -7.81
C ALA A 299 3.66 2.44 -6.47
N SER A 300 3.43 3.23 -5.42
CA SER A 300 4.18 3.19 -4.14
C SER A 300 5.67 3.43 -4.35
N LEU A 301 6.02 4.37 -5.23
CA LEU A 301 7.37 4.61 -5.69
C LEU A 301 8.21 5.32 -4.62
N SER A 302 9.13 4.62 -3.96
CA SER A 302 10.17 5.24 -3.16
C SER A 302 11.34 4.31 -2.84
N LEU A 303 12.55 4.82 -3.01
CA LEU A 303 13.81 4.22 -2.56
C LEU A 303 14.57 5.14 -1.59
N PHE A 304 13.90 6.12 -1.00
CA PHE A 304 14.49 7.12 -0.13
C PHE A 304 14.82 6.56 1.26
N LEU A 305 16.04 6.84 1.74
CA LEU A 305 16.45 6.60 3.13
C LEU A 305 16.65 7.95 3.85
N PRO A 306 15.94 8.22 4.95
CA PRO A 306 16.08 9.46 5.70
C PRO A 306 17.53 9.76 6.08
N LEU A 307 17.94 11.02 6.12
CA LEU A 307 19.31 11.52 6.34
C LEU A 307 20.30 11.19 5.22
N PHE A 308 20.22 10.02 4.59
CA PHE A 308 21.27 9.51 3.71
C PHE A 308 20.90 9.49 2.23
N ALA A 309 19.63 9.45 1.87
CA ALA A 309 19.20 9.10 0.51
C ALA A 309 20.01 7.89 -0.03
N CYS A 310 20.81 8.07 -1.07
CA CYS A 310 21.71 7.05 -1.61
C CYS A 310 23.17 7.17 -1.13
N CYS A 311 23.53 8.21 -0.33
CA CYS A 311 24.91 8.50 0.06
C CYS A 311 25.62 7.35 0.76
N GLY A 312 24.93 6.69 1.70
CA GLY A 312 25.49 5.55 2.43
C GLY A 312 25.75 4.35 1.53
N VAL A 313 24.90 4.11 0.54
CA VAL A 313 25.09 3.06 -0.46
C VAL A 313 26.30 3.36 -1.34
N ILE A 314 26.44 4.60 -1.83
CA ILE A 314 27.62 5.04 -2.61
C ILE A 314 28.88 4.87 -1.78
N ALA A 315 28.86 5.30 -0.51
CA ALA A 315 30.00 5.14 0.39
C ALA A 315 30.37 3.66 0.56
N TYR A 316 29.40 2.77 0.75
CA TYR A 316 29.61 1.32 0.83
C TYR A 316 30.28 0.77 -0.42
N PHE A 317 29.80 1.16 -1.62
CA PHE A 317 30.39 0.72 -2.89
C PHE A 317 31.87 1.11 -3.02
N ILE A 318 32.27 2.28 -2.50
CA ILE A 318 33.64 2.78 -2.56
C ILE A 318 34.51 2.13 -1.49
N GLN A 319 34.04 2.02 -0.24
CA GLN A 319 34.81 1.48 0.90
C GLN A 319 35.07 -0.01 0.79
N LYS A 320 34.06 -0.77 0.37
CA LYS A 320 34.16 -2.23 0.30
C LYS A 320 34.96 -2.62 -0.96
N LYS A 321 36.10 -3.25 -0.80
CA LYS A 321 36.83 -3.83 -1.93
C LYS A 321 36.13 -5.08 -2.46
N GLY A 322 36.13 -5.24 -3.78
CA GLY A 322 35.50 -6.39 -4.45
C GLY A 322 33.97 -6.33 -4.56
N TRP A 323 33.43 -7.38 -5.16
CA TRP A 323 32.01 -7.52 -5.46
C TRP A 323 31.36 -8.51 -4.49
N ASP A 324 30.89 -8.02 -3.35
CA ASP A 324 30.12 -8.82 -2.41
C ASP A 324 28.66 -8.99 -2.87
N PHE A 325 27.91 -9.80 -2.13
CA PHE A 325 26.53 -10.10 -2.51
C PHE A 325 25.60 -8.88 -2.40
N PHE A 326 25.84 -7.94 -1.49
CA PHE A 326 25.04 -6.72 -1.37
C PHE A 326 25.15 -5.86 -2.63
N LYS A 327 26.37 -5.62 -3.13
CA LYS A 327 26.58 -4.87 -4.36
C LYS A 327 25.93 -5.53 -5.55
N LYS A 328 26.13 -6.86 -5.71
CA LYS A 328 25.55 -7.63 -6.81
C LYS A 328 24.01 -7.56 -6.78
N LEU A 329 23.41 -7.83 -5.61
CA LEU A 329 21.96 -7.86 -5.47
C LEU A 329 21.36 -6.45 -5.63
N CYS A 330 22.00 -5.42 -5.09
CA CYS A 330 21.57 -4.03 -5.27
C CYS A 330 21.56 -3.62 -6.75
N LEU A 331 22.59 -3.98 -7.52
CA LEU A 331 22.62 -3.70 -8.96
C LEU A 331 21.59 -4.52 -9.75
N VAL A 332 21.35 -5.77 -9.38
CA VAL A 332 20.27 -6.58 -9.98
C VAL A 332 18.93 -5.94 -9.70
N CYS A 333 18.66 -5.50 -8.47
CA CYS A 333 17.42 -4.78 -8.14
C CYS A 333 17.29 -3.47 -8.92
N LEU A 334 18.36 -2.70 -9.08
CA LEU A 334 18.36 -1.49 -9.91
C LEU A 334 18.03 -1.81 -11.37
N LEU A 335 18.65 -2.83 -11.94
CA LEU A 335 18.38 -3.27 -13.31
C LEU A 335 16.90 -3.69 -13.47
N LEU A 336 16.38 -4.48 -12.53
CA LEU A 336 14.98 -4.91 -12.55
C LEU A 336 14.00 -3.73 -12.39
N ALA A 337 14.36 -2.69 -11.64
CA ALA A 337 13.53 -1.50 -11.48
C ALA A 337 13.45 -0.62 -12.74
N VAL A 338 14.54 -0.54 -13.53
CA VAL A 338 14.59 0.30 -14.74
C VAL A 338 14.08 -0.41 -16.00
N ILE A 339 13.85 -1.72 -15.95
CA ILE A 339 13.29 -2.50 -17.07
C ILE A 339 11.84 -2.88 -16.73
N PRO A 340 10.83 -2.50 -17.56
CA PRO A 340 9.42 -2.80 -17.30
C PRO A 340 9.16 -4.28 -17.00
N LEU A 341 9.70 -5.20 -17.80
CA LEU A 341 9.59 -6.64 -17.56
C LEU A 341 10.17 -7.03 -16.19
N GLY A 342 11.33 -6.49 -15.84
CA GLY A 342 11.99 -6.75 -14.56
C GLY A 342 11.13 -6.32 -13.36
N ASN A 343 10.54 -5.13 -13.43
CA ASN A 343 9.64 -4.61 -12.41
C ASN A 343 8.34 -5.44 -12.35
N SER A 344 7.76 -5.77 -13.50
CA SER A 344 6.51 -6.52 -13.63
C SER A 344 6.60 -7.95 -13.07
N LEU A 345 7.78 -8.58 -13.10
CA LEU A 345 7.99 -9.90 -12.52
C LEU A 345 7.58 -9.96 -11.04
N PHE A 346 7.76 -8.88 -10.27
CA PHE A 346 7.38 -8.83 -8.85
C PHE A 346 5.87 -8.72 -8.61
N VAL A 347 5.10 -8.46 -9.64
CA VAL A 347 3.63 -8.39 -9.63
C VAL A 347 3.02 -9.39 -10.61
N ALA A 348 3.62 -10.56 -10.71
CA ALA A 348 3.18 -11.70 -11.52
C ALA A 348 3.04 -11.39 -13.03
N GLY A 349 3.87 -10.51 -13.58
CA GLY A 349 3.86 -10.15 -15.00
C GLY A 349 2.76 -9.18 -15.42
N ASN A 350 2.04 -8.57 -14.46
CA ASN A 350 0.97 -7.61 -14.74
C ASN A 350 1.50 -6.34 -15.43
N ALA A 351 0.72 -5.78 -16.34
CA ALA A 351 1.06 -4.56 -17.09
C ALA A 351 1.08 -3.29 -16.23
N THR A 352 0.38 -3.28 -15.11
CA THR A 352 0.29 -2.10 -14.23
C THR A 352 1.64 -1.81 -13.59
N TYR A 353 2.06 -0.54 -13.65
CA TYR A 353 3.31 -0.10 -13.05
C TYR A 353 3.19 -0.05 -11.52
N TYR A 354 3.74 -1.05 -10.85
CA TYR A 354 3.84 -1.11 -9.38
C TYR A 354 5.28 -1.32 -8.95
N THR A 355 5.78 -0.49 -8.03
CA THR A 355 7.08 -0.64 -7.37
C THR A 355 6.93 -1.14 -5.93
N ARG A 356 5.85 -1.85 -5.67
CA ARG A 356 5.48 -2.35 -4.33
C ARG A 356 6.49 -3.31 -3.70
N TRP A 357 7.47 -3.77 -4.45
CA TRP A 357 8.57 -4.60 -3.97
C TRP A 357 9.79 -3.81 -3.46
N PHE A 358 9.78 -2.48 -3.51
CA PHE A 358 10.94 -1.63 -3.17
C PHE A 358 11.35 -1.66 -1.69
N PHE A 359 10.49 -2.14 -0.77
CA PHE A 359 10.91 -2.38 0.62
C PHE A 359 12.04 -3.42 0.72
N MET A 360 12.16 -4.35 -0.22
CA MET A 360 13.20 -5.38 -0.24
C MET A 360 14.59 -4.80 -0.52
N PRO A 361 14.84 -4.06 -1.62
CA PRO A 361 16.11 -3.37 -1.81
C PRO A 361 16.39 -2.29 -0.75
N LEU A 362 15.37 -1.63 -0.19
CA LEU A 362 15.56 -0.66 0.90
C LEU A 362 16.18 -1.30 2.15
N LEU A 363 15.84 -2.55 2.48
CA LEU A 363 16.50 -3.29 3.56
C LEU A 363 18.00 -3.48 3.27
N LEU A 364 18.36 -3.83 2.04
CA LEU A 364 19.77 -3.96 1.64
C LEU A 364 20.50 -2.60 1.72
N MET A 365 19.87 -1.54 1.20
CA MET A 365 20.43 -0.18 1.24
C MET A 365 20.65 0.31 2.68
N ALA A 366 19.73 0.00 3.60
CA ALA A 366 19.85 0.33 5.02
C ALA A 366 21.05 -0.41 5.68
N VAL A 367 21.22 -1.71 5.37
CA VAL A 367 22.36 -2.50 5.88
C VAL A 367 23.68 -2.00 5.29
N MET A 368 23.73 -1.72 3.98
CA MET A 368 24.93 -1.17 3.31
C MET A 368 25.31 0.18 3.93
N THR A 369 24.34 1.07 4.16
CA THR A 369 24.55 2.37 4.81
C THR A 369 25.09 2.21 6.23
N ALA A 370 24.50 1.32 7.03
CA ALA A 370 24.95 1.07 8.39
C ALA A 370 26.38 0.47 8.43
N SER A 371 26.70 -0.42 7.50
CA SER A 371 28.04 -0.99 7.36
C SER A 371 29.07 0.08 6.94
N ALA A 372 28.71 0.98 6.03
CA ALA A 372 29.56 2.11 5.65
C ALA A 372 29.79 3.07 6.82
N VAL A 373 28.77 3.32 7.64
CA VAL A 373 28.89 4.14 8.86
C VAL A 373 29.75 3.45 9.91
N GLU A 374 29.65 2.12 10.08
CA GLU A 374 30.50 1.37 11.03
C GLU A 374 31.99 1.52 10.74
N SER A 375 32.36 1.49 9.48
CA SER A 375 33.74 1.70 8.99
C SER A 375 33.92 3.08 8.38
N PHE A 376 33.39 4.11 9.01
CA PHE A 376 33.32 5.46 8.47
C PHE A 376 34.65 5.98 7.92
N GLU A 377 34.64 6.31 6.64
CA GLU A 377 35.71 6.99 5.92
C GLU A 377 35.17 8.29 5.31
N PRO A 378 35.80 9.46 5.58
CA PRO A 378 35.26 10.74 5.09
C PRO A 378 35.20 10.84 3.56
N LYS A 379 36.22 10.33 2.83
CA LYS A 379 36.27 10.45 1.36
C LYS A 379 35.07 9.79 0.65
N PRO A 380 34.74 8.50 0.89
CA PRO A 380 33.57 7.86 0.31
C PRO A 380 32.24 8.60 0.59
N PHE A 381 32.04 9.06 1.83
CA PHE A 381 30.87 9.85 2.17
C PHE A 381 30.86 11.22 1.48
N THR A 382 32.03 11.87 1.30
CA THR A 382 32.12 13.11 0.54
C THR A 382 31.67 12.91 -0.92
N VAL A 383 32.04 11.79 -1.56
CA VAL A 383 31.58 11.48 -2.93
C VAL A 383 30.06 11.32 -2.96
N GLY A 384 29.49 10.55 -2.02
CA GLY A 384 28.03 10.38 -1.92
C GLY A 384 27.30 11.70 -1.68
N THR A 385 27.82 12.57 -0.80
CA THR A 385 27.22 13.89 -0.54
C THR A 385 27.34 14.84 -1.73
N LEU A 386 28.45 14.81 -2.48
CA LEU A 386 28.58 15.61 -3.70
C LEU A 386 27.56 15.17 -4.76
N PHE A 387 27.39 13.86 -4.96
CA PHE A 387 26.36 13.35 -5.87
C PHE A 387 24.96 13.80 -5.44
N TRP A 388 24.60 13.60 -4.16
CA TRP A 388 23.29 14.00 -3.65
C TRP A 388 23.08 15.51 -3.75
N GLY A 389 24.10 16.32 -3.38
CA GLY A 389 24.03 17.78 -3.49
C GLY A 389 23.85 18.26 -4.93
N GLY A 390 24.51 17.63 -5.90
CA GLY A 390 24.29 17.92 -7.32
C GLY A 390 22.87 17.64 -7.77
N MET A 391 22.29 16.53 -7.34
CA MET A 391 20.89 16.19 -7.63
C MET A 391 19.89 17.12 -6.93
N LEU A 392 20.15 17.48 -5.66
CA LEU A 392 19.32 18.45 -4.95
C LEU A 392 19.36 19.83 -5.61
N LEU A 393 20.54 20.26 -6.08
CA LEU A 393 20.68 21.49 -6.85
C LEU A 393 19.87 21.45 -8.14
N PHE A 394 19.90 20.33 -8.87
CA PHE A 394 19.07 20.14 -10.06
C PHE A 394 17.58 20.30 -9.74
N PHE A 395 17.06 19.64 -8.69
CA PHE A 395 15.65 19.75 -8.28
C PHE A 395 15.30 21.17 -7.76
N LEU A 396 16.22 21.83 -7.07
CA LEU A 396 16.04 23.21 -6.62
C LEU A 396 15.97 24.19 -7.80
N LEU A 397 16.86 24.05 -8.78
CA LEU A 397 16.84 24.85 -10.00
C LEU A 397 15.56 24.63 -10.81
N THR A 398 15.07 23.38 -10.90
CA THR A 398 13.78 23.07 -11.50
C THR A 398 12.65 23.83 -10.82
N ASN A 399 12.62 23.88 -9.47
CA ASN A 399 11.62 24.66 -8.71
C ASN A 399 11.69 26.15 -9.03
N ILE A 400 12.88 26.74 -9.06
CA ILE A 400 13.09 28.18 -9.33
C ILE A 400 12.68 28.54 -10.75
N ILE A 401 13.14 27.77 -11.74
CA ILE A 401 12.85 28.02 -13.17
C ILE A 401 11.35 27.91 -13.45
N THR A 402 10.70 26.87 -12.94
CA THR A 402 9.26 26.67 -13.17
C THR A 402 8.38 27.66 -12.40
N LYS A 403 8.91 28.32 -11.37
CA LYS A 403 8.19 29.40 -10.66
C LYS A 403 8.18 30.71 -11.42
N SER A 404 9.24 30.99 -12.17
CA SER A 404 9.41 32.23 -12.93
C SER A 404 8.84 32.17 -14.34
N ALA A 405 8.58 30.97 -14.89
CA ALA A 405 8.06 30.80 -16.24
C ALA A 405 6.52 30.63 -16.20
N THR A 406 5.83 31.39 -17.04
CA THR A 406 4.46 31.12 -17.48
C THR A 406 4.50 29.93 -18.45
N VAL A 407 4.96 28.77 -17.95
CA VAL A 407 5.13 27.57 -18.80
C VAL A 407 3.79 26.87 -18.94
N ASP A 408 3.41 26.62 -20.18
CA ASP A 408 2.27 25.76 -20.51
C ASP A 408 2.28 24.45 -19.71
N ALA A 409 1.11 24.07 -19.23
CA ALA A 409 0.88 22.98 -18.29
C ALA A 409 1.23 21.56 -18.80
N THR A 410 1.95 21.42 -19.91
CA THR A 410 2.21 20.14 -20.59
C THR A 410 3.68 19.67 -20.60
N GLY A 411 4.58 20.39 -19.94
CA GLY A 411 6.02 20.05 -19.95
C GLY A 411 6.42 18.92 -19.01
N ILE A 412 7.52 18.21 -19.32
CA ILE A 412 8.13 17.16 -18.48
C ILE A 412 8.41 17.67 -17.05
N PHE A 413 8.73 18.95 -16.90
CA PHE A 413 9.07 19.59 -15.63
C PHE A 413 7.88 20.27 -14.94
N LEU A 414 6.65 19.92 -15.29
CA LEU A 414 5.45 20.41 -14.61
C LEU A 414 5.42 19.97 -13.15
N ILE A 415 5.33 20.92 -12.24
CA ILE A 415 5.10 20.68 -10.81
C ILE A 415 3.60 20.77 -10.54
N LYS A 416 2.94 19.60 -10.36
CA LYS A 416 1.50 19.51 -10.12
C LYS A 416 1.10 20.05 -8.75
N ASN A 417 1.87 19.71 -7.71
CA ASN A 417 1.65 20.18 -6.34
C ASN A 417 2.92 20.84 -5.78
N ARG A 418 2.99 22.16 -5.93
CA ARG A 418 4.17 22.93 -5.57
C ARG A 418 4.45 22.93 -4.06
N SER A 419 3.42 23.07 -3.23
CA SER A 419 3.59 23.09 -1.77
C SER A 419 4.19 21.79 -1.23
N SER A 420 3.70 20.65 -1.73
CA SER A 420 4.25 19.34 -1.38
C SER A 420 5.67 19.19 -1.89
N TYR A 421 5.96 19.61 -3.12
CA TYR A 421 7.30 19.56 -3.70
C TYR A 421 8.32 20.40 -2.92
N GLU A 422 7.94 21.63 -2.52
CA GLU A 422 8.79 22.50 -1.71
C GLU A 422 9.03 21.91 -0.30
N THR A 423 8.07 21.18 0.26
CA THR A 423 8.24 20.42 1.50
C THR A 423 9.24 19.30 1.33
N GLU A 424 9.13 18.48 0.29
CA GLU A 424 10.08 17.41 -0.03
C GLU A 424 11.51 17.95 -0.22
N LEU A 425 11.66 19.03 -0.99
CA LEU A 425 12.94 19.71 -1.19
C LEU A 425 13.53 20.22 0.13
N THR A 426 12.71 20.84 0.97
CA THR A 426 13.14 21.36 2.28
C THR A 426 13.68 20.23 3.16
N VAL A 427 12.95 19.11 3.25
CA VAL A 427 13.38 17.93 4.00
C VAL A 427 14.68 17.36 3.42
N GLY A 428 14.78 17.26 2.10
CA GLY A 428 15.98 16.79 1.41
C GLY A 428 17.18 17.68 1.70
N ILE A 429 17.03 18.99 1.57
CA ILE A 429 18.10 19.99 1.81
C ILE A 429 18.50 19.99 3.29
N CYS A 430 17.57 19.99 4.24
CA CYS A 430 17.90 19.94 5.67
C CYS A 430 18.65 18.66 6.03
N SER A 431 18.20 17.50 5.54
CA SER A 431 18.90 16.22 5.74
C SER A 431 20.30 16.23 5.14
N PHE A 432 20.45 16.79 3.94
CA PHE A 432 21.72 16.96 3.26
C PHE A 432 22.70 17.84 4.06
N LEU A 433 22.24 18.99 4.54
CA LEU A 433 23.08 19.92 5.34
C LEU A 433 23.53 19.26 6.65
N ILE A 434 22.65 18.51 7.32
CA ILE A 434 22.98 17.74 8.52
C ILE A 434 24.06 16.70 8.19
N LEU A 435 23.91 15.96 7.08
CA LEU A 435 24.89 14.95 6.67
C LEU A 435 26.24 15.58 6.33
N VAL A 436 26.26 16.68 5.56
CA VAL A 436 27.49 17.42 5.23
C VAL A 436 28.20 17.90 6.49
N TYR A 437 27.46 18.48 7.42
CA TYR A 437 27.98 18.92 8.71
C TYR A 437 28.61 17.77 9.51
N LEU A 438 27.92 16.63 9.59
CA LEU A 438 28.44 15.43 10.26
C LEU A 438 29.72 14.93 9.59
N VAL A 439 29.72 14.78 8.27
CA VAL A 439 30.91 14.33 7.51
C VAL A 439 32.08 15.28 7.70
N TRP A 440 31.84 16.59 7.74
CA TRP A 440 32.88 17.61 7.94
C TRP A 440 33.48 17.60 9.36
N ILE A 441 32.63 17.57 10.40
CA ILE A 441 33.07 17.57 11.82
C ILE A 441 33.79 16.26 12.17
N LEU A 442 33.26 15.14 11.69
CA LEU A 442 33.73 13.81 12.09
C LEU A 442 35.00 13.34 11.36
N LYS A 443 35.50 14.13 10.40
CA LYS A 443 36.79 13.88 9.75
C LYS A 443 37.96 13.69 10.75
N LYS A 444 37.85 14.26 11.95
CA LYS A 444 38.88 14.25 12.99
C LYS A 444 38.60 13.34 14.18
N ASP A 445 37.46 12.59 14.17
CA ASP A 445 37.07 11.79 15.34
C ASP A 445 37.74 10.41 15.36
N THR A 446 38.62 10.21 16.31
CA THR A 446 39.31 8.93 16.54
C THR A 446 38.59 8.00 17.52
N LYS A 447 37.54 8.47 18.24
CA LYS A 447 36.93 7.77 19.38
C LYS A 447 35.58 7.09 19.07
N LYS A 448 35.18 6.94 17.80
CA LYS A 448 33.88 6.38 17.37
C LYS A 448 32.66 7.11 17.96
N LYS A 449 32.80 8.37 18.38
CA LYS A 449 31.66 9.22 18.79
C LYS A 449 30.73 9.51 17.62
N TYR A 450 31.27 9.46 16.39
CA TYR A 450 30.52 9.64 15.17
C TYR A 450 29.35 8.65 15.04
N LEU A 451 29.44 7.41 15.56
CA LEU A 451 28.33 6.46 15.51
C LEU A 451 27.09 6.96 16.26
N THR A 452 27.31 7.61 17.42
CA THR A 452 26.20 8.20 18.17
C THR A 452 25.65 9.44 17.48
N ALA A 453 26.50 10.25 16.84
CA ALA A 453 26.10 11.42 16.11
C ALA A 453 25.25 11.07 14.87
N PHE A 454 25.68 10.08 14.08
CA PHE A 454 24.88 9.58 12.94
C PHE A 454 23.56 8.99 13.39
N LEU A 455 23.55 8.19 14.47
CA LEU A 455 22.31 7.63 15.00
C LEU A 455 21.36 8.72 15.49
N GLY A 456 21.84 9.72 16.23
CA GLY A 456 21.03 10.85 16.70
C GLY A 456 20.45 11.66 15.56
N ALA A 457 21.27 11.97 14.53
CA ALA A 457 20.79 12.66 13.33
C ALA A 457 19.77 11.82 12.54
N ALA A 458 19.98 10.51 12.43
CA ALA A 458 19.02 9.62 11.77
C ALA A 458 17.68 9.57 12.53
N ILE A 459 17.70 9.50 13.86
CA ILE A 459 16.47 9.57 14.67
C ILE A 459 15.69 10.85 14.35
N LEU A 460 16.38 12.00 14.32
CA LEU A 460 15.76 13.28 14.02
C LEU A 460 15.20 13.31 12.60
N CYS A 461 16.00 12.94 11.59
CA CYS A 461 15.58 12.98 10.19
C CYS A 461 14.46 11.97 9.91
N CYS A 462 14.50 10.76 10.48
CA CYS A 462 13.42 9.77 10.37
C CYS A 462 12.10 10.33 10.93
N ALA A 463 12.13 10.88 12.15
CA ALA A 463 10.93 11.44 12.77
C ALA A 463 10.40 12.66 11.99
N ALA A 464 11.28 13.59 11.58
CA ALA A 464 10.89 14.78 10.85
C ALA A 464 10.30 14.42 9.46
N THR A 465 10.95 13.56 8.70
CA THR A 465 10.45 13.13 7.38
C THR A 465 9.11 12.42 7.53
N PHE A 466 8.98 11.52 8.52
CA PHE A 466 7.75 10.78 8.78
C PHE A 466 6.59 11.72 9.16
N TYR A 467 6.84 12.65 10.10
CA TYR A 467 5.83 13.63 10.51
C TYR A 467 5.37 14.52 9.36
N LEU A 468 6.31 15.06 8.57
CA LEU A 468 5.98 15.96 7.46
C LEU A 468 5.20 15.23 6.35
N HIS A 469 5.57 14.00 6.02
CA HIS A 469 4.80 13.19 5.07
C HIS A 469 3.38 12.92 5.57
N MET A 470 3.22 12.53 6.86
CA MET A 470 1.89 12.37 7.47
C MET A 470 1.09 13.66 7.44
N ASN A 471 1.73 14.79 7.71
CA ASN A 471 1.08 16.11 7.68
C ASN A 471 0.59 16.45 6.26
N THR A 472 1.40 16.20 5.23
CA THR A 472 1.01 16.39 3.83
C THR A 472 -0.23 15.56 3.48
N GLY A 473 -0.23 14.27 3.78
CA GLY A 473 -1.40 13.42 3.51
C GLY A 473 -2.62 13.77 4.35
N SER A 474 -2.42 14.07 5.64
CA SER A 474 -3.53 14.44 6.51
C SER A 474 -4.16 15.78 6.13
N SER A 475 -3.38 16.74 5.61
CA SER A 475 -3.89 18.05 5.17
C SER A 475 -4.75 18.00 3.91
N GLN A 476 -4.75 16.88 3.18
CA GLN A 476 -5.66 16.67 2.05
C GLN A 476 -7.12 16.49 2.49
N VAL A 477 -7.36 16.17 3.76
CA VAL A 477 -8.72 16.10 4.32
C VAL A 477 -9.06 17.44 4.98
N THR A 478 -10.07 18.12 4.47
CA THR A 478 -10.55 19.42 4.99
C THR A 478 -11.16 19.27 6.40
N ASP A 479 -11.25 20.37 7.16
CA ASP A 479 -11.87 20.34 8.49
C ASP A 479 -13.34 19.91 8.44
N THR A 480 -14.06 20.34 7.41
CA THR A 480 -15.44 19.90 7.16
C THR A 480 -15.50 18.41 6.86
N GLY A 481 -14.59 17.91 6.00
CA GLY A 481 -14.49 16.48 5.71
C GLY A 481 -14.20 15.65 6.96
N ARG A 482 -13.33 16.13 7.87
CA ARG A 482 -13.04 15.48 9.15
C ARG A 482 -14.26 15.42 10.06
N PHE A 483 -14.98 16.53 10.15
CA PHE A 483 -16.21 16.60 10.97
C PHE A 483 -17.25 15.58 10.49
N ILE A 484 -17.48 15.54 9.18
CA ILE A 484 -18.45 14.61 8.59
C ILE A 484 -18.00 13.16 8.74
N TYR A 485 -16.74 12.85 8.45
CA TYR A 485 -16.20 11.51 8.62
C TYR A 485 -16.43 10.97 10.05
N LYS A 486 -16.20 11.82 11.08
CA LYS A 486 -16.48 11.45 12.49
C LYS A 486 -17.96 11.16 12.72
N ASN A 487 -18.85 12.03 12.23
CA ASN A 487 -20.28 11.83 12.38
C ASN A 487 -20.78 10.57 11.66
N GLN A 488 -20.19 10.26 10.51
CA GLN A 488 -20.49 9.05 9.75
C GLN A 488 -20.06 7.77 10.46
N LEU A 489 -18.93 7.79 11.19
CA LEU A 489 -18.50 6.64 12.00
C LEU A 489 -19.45 6.34 13.16
N ASP A 490 -20.06 7.37 13.73
CA ASP A 490 -20.94 7.29 14.89
C ASP A 490 -22.44 7.28 14.50
N ALA A 491 -22.75 7.28 13.20
CA ALA A 491 -24.14 7.38 12.72
C ALA A 491 -24.96 6.11 13.04
N ASP A 492 -26.19 6.30 13.53
CA ASP A 492 -27.19 5.24 13.63
C ASP A 492 -28.06 5.26 12.38
N THR A 493 -27.93 4.26 11.55
CA THR A 493 -28.69 4.11 10.28
C THR A 493 -29.68 2.96 10.35
N SER A 494 -29.91 2.38 11.52
CA SER A 494 -30.77 1.21 11.71
C SER A 494 -32.19 1.39 11.14
N GLN A 495 -32.69 2.62 11.14
CA GLN A 495 -34.02 2.97 10.56
C GLN A 495 -34.10 2.79 9.04
N PHE A 496 -32.95 2.83 8.32
CA PHE A 496 -32.89 2.68 6.87
C PHE A 496 -32.49 1.26 6.43
N LEU A 497 -32.06 0.39 7.35
CA LEU A 497 -31.65 -0.96 6.99
C LEU A 497 -32.85 -1.84 6.62
N PRO A 498 -32.69 -2.75 5.65
CA PRO A 498 -33.70 -3.73 5.31
C PRO A 498 -34.11 -4.54 6.54
N LYS A 499 -35.41 -4.74 6.71
CA LYS A 499 -35.99 -5.68 7.70
C LYS A 499 -35.95 -7.09 7.12
N GLU A 500 -36.14 -8.12 7.97
CA GLU A 500 -36.04 -9.53 7.55
C GLU A 500 -36.93 -9.89 6.35
N ASP A 501 -38.11 -9.24 6.23
CA ASP A 501 -39.10 -9.54 5.18
C ASP A 501 -39.00 -8.60 3.95
N ASP A 502 -38.12 -7.63 3.90
CA ASP A 502 -38.05 -6.63 2.82
C ASP A 502 -36.59 -6.28 2.49
N PHE A 503 -35.98 -7.05 1.59
CA PHE A 503 -34.61 -6.80 1.15
C PHE A 503 -34.57 -5.73 0.05
N TYR A 504 -33.73 -4.70 0.24
CA TYR A 504 -33.41 -3.69 -0.76
C TYR A 504 -31.95 -3.22 -0.66
N ARG A 505 -31.47 -2.53 -1.69
CA ARG A 505 -30.14 -2.00 -1.78
C ARG A 505 -30.13 -0.49 -1.81
N PHE A 506 -28.96 0.03 -1.49
CA PHE A 506 -28.57 1.43 -1.58
C PHE A 506 -27.66 1.66 -2.77
N GLU A 507 -27.65 2.88 -3.29
CA GLU A 507 -26.64 3.37 -4.22
C GLU A 507 -26.12 4.70 -3.70
N THR A 508 -24.83 5.02 -3.99
CA THR A 508 -24.26 6.34 -3.69
C THR A 508 -23.67 6.93 -4.96
N ASP A 509 -23.55 8.25 -4.98
CA ASP A 509 -22.64 8.93 -5.88
C ASP A 509 -21.18 8.53 -5.64
N THR A 510 -20.33 8.83 -6.60
CA THR A 510 -18.89 8.51 -6.57
C THR A 510 -18.21 9.13 -5.34
N GLY A 511 -17.57 8.29 -4.52
CA GLY A 511 -16.78 8.71 -3.37
C GLY A 511 -17.33 8.35 -1.99
N SER A 512 -18.62 8.03 -1.89
CA SER A 512 -19.30 7.80 -0.61
C SER A 512 -19.41 6.31 -0.19
N ASN A 513 -18.74 5.42 -0.91
CA ASN A 513 -18.80 3.97 -0.67
C ASN A 513 -18.38 3.54 0.76
N HIS A 514 -17.48 4.31 1.40
CA HIS A 514 -17.02 4.04 2.75
C HIS A 514 -18.15 4.11 3.79
N TYR A 515 -19.10 5.04 3.63
CA TYR A 515 -20.23 5.19 4.53
C TYR A 515 -21.13 3.95 4.48
N ILE A 516 -21.49 3.51 3.29
CA ILE A 516 -22.30 2.29 3.07
C ILE A 516 -21.64 1.06 3.72
N LEU A 517 -20.34 0.87 3.49
CA LEU A 517 -19.61 -0.25 4.06
C LEU A 517 -19.54 -0.19 5.59
N THR A 518 -19.31 1.00 6.15
CA THR A 518 -19.24 1.21 7.62
C THR A 518 -20.57 0.93 8.28
N GLN A 519 -21.68 1.28 7.62
CA GLN A 519 -23.05 1.10 8.11
C GLN A 519 -23.70 -0.23 7.69
N GLU A 520 -22.94 -1.11 7.03
CA GLU A 520 -23.39 -2.44 6.59
C GLU A 520 -24.66 -2.42 5.72
N MET A 521 -24.81 -1.37 4.91
CA MET A 521 -25.92 -1.24 3.99
C MET A 521 -25.70 -2.11 2.75
N PRO A 522 -26.65 -3.00 2.36
CA PRO A 522 -26.59 -3.67 1.08
C PRO A 522 -26.52 -2.64 -0.06
N SER A 523 -25.57 -2.78 -0.99
CA SER A 523 -25.35 -1.73 -1.99
C SER A 523 -24.94 -2.28 -3.34
N VAL A 524 -25.32 -1.55 -4.40
CA VAL A 524 -24.76 -1.72 -5.74
C VAL A 524 -23.49 -0.88 -5.94
N SER A 525 -23.20 0.06 -5.04
CA SER A 525 -21.99 0.87 -5.05
C SER A 525 -20.96 0.24 -4.13
N CYS A 526 -19.83 -0.19 -4.69
CA CYS A 526 -18.76 -0.82 -3.92
C CYS A 526 -17.39 -0.45 -4.50
N PHE A 527 -16.47 -0.07 -3.61
CA PHE A 527 -15.04 0.15 -3.95
C PHE A 527 -14.21 -0.99 -3.40
N LEU A 528 -13.86 -1.95 -4.27
CA LEU A 528 -13.18 -3.18 -3.89
C LEU A 528 -12.26 -3.65 -5.02
N SER A 529 -10.98 -3.95 -4.73
CA SER A 529 -10.03 -4.44 -5.75
C SER A 529 -10.16 -5.94 -6.01
N THR A 530 -10.60 -6.71 -5.02
CA THR A 530 -10.78 -8.18 -5.10
C THR A 530 -12.25 -8.51 -5.33
N VAL A 531 -12.69 -8.38 -6.59
CA VAL A 531 -14.08 -8.63 -6.99
C VAL A 531 -14.24 -10.07 -7.47
N SER A 532 -15.33 -10.71 -7.08
CA SER A 532 -15.68 -12.05 -7.57
C SER A 532 -15.87 -12.06 -9.10
N GLY A 533 -15.38 -13.11 -9.78
CA GLY A 533 -15.56 -13.29 -11.22
C GLY A 533 -17.02 -13.27 -11.64
N SER A 534 -17.93 -13.83 -10.85
CA SER A 534 -19.38 -13.82 -11.12
C SER A 534 -19.98 -12.42 -11.13
N ILE A 535 -19.51 -11.51 -10.26
CA ILE A 535 -19.94 -10.11 -10.25
C ILE A 535 -19.40 -9.39 -11.50
N MET A 536 -18.12 -9.61 -11.85
CA MET A 536 -17.55 -9.08 -13.08
C MET A 536 -18.31 -9.54 -14.32
N ASP A 537 -18.66 -10.82 -14.39
CA ASP A 537 -19.43 -11.40 -15.50
C ASP A 537 -20.84 -10.81 -15.57
N PHE A 538 -21.50 -10.61 -14.43
CA PHE A 538 -22.82 -9.99 -14.40
C PHE A 538 -22.79 -8.55 -14.93
N TYR A 539 -21.87 -7.71 -14.46
CA TYR A 539 -21.77 -6.34 -14.96
C TYR A 539 -21.43 -6.29 -16.46
N LYS A 540 -20.49 -7.14 -16.91
CA LYS A 540 -20.19 -7.29 -18.33
C LYS A 540 -21.41 -7.72 -19.14
N PHE A 541 -22.19 -8.68 -18.63
CA PHE A 541 -23.43 -9.13 -19.22
C PHE A 541 -24.46 -8.01 -19.31
N ALA A 542 -24.59 -7.18 -18.28
CA ALA A 542 -25.44 -6.00 -18.27
C ALA A 542 -24.89 -4.84 -19.14
N GLY A 543 -23.72 -4.98 -19.80
CA GLY A 543 -23.11 -3.94 -20.63
C GLY A 543 -22.38 -2.86 -19.82
N ILE A 544 -22.02 -3.14 -18.57
CA ILE A 544 -21.33 -2.20 -17.66
C ILE A 544 -19.90 -2.64 -17.42
N THR A 545 -18.96 -1.71 -17.50
CA THR A 545 -17.56 -1.97 -17.13
C THR A 545 -17.41 -1.92 -15.61
N ARG A 546 -17.13 -3.05 -14.97
CA ARG A 546 -16.80 -3.14 -13.55
C ARG A 546 -15.26 -3.17 -13.38
N THR A 547 -14.73 -2.18 -12.66
CA THR A 547 -13.31 -2.12 -12.29
C THR A 547 -13.16 -2.29 -10.77
N VAL A 548 -12.48 -1.38 -10.06
CA VAL A 548 -12.42 -1.34 -8.59
C VAL A 548 -13.67 -0.74 -7.98
N SER A 549 -14.38 0.12 -8.71
CA SER A 549 -15.66 0.70 -8.29
C SER A 549 -16.78 0.16 -9.13
N SER A 550 -17.95 -0.05 -8.53
CA SER A 550 -19.21 -0.27 -9.23
C SER A 550 -20.00 1.04 -9.24
N GLN A 551 -20.51 1.38 -10.41
CA GLN A 551 -21.44 2.47 -10.59
C GLN A 551 -22.37 2.11 -11.74
N ILE A 552 -23.67 2.21 -11.50
CA ILE A 552 -24.67 2.03 -12.55
C ILE A 552 -24.81 3.38 -13.27
N PRO A 553 -24.72 3.43 -14.61
CA PRO A 553 -24.97 4.67 -15.36
C PRO A 553 -26.35 5.25 -15.02
N TYR A 554 -26.47 6.56 -14.88
CA TYR A 554 -27.68 7.22 -14.36
C TYR A 554 -28.93 6.97 -15.22
N ASP A 555 -28.78 6.75 -16.50
CA ASP A 555 -29.85 6.42 -17.46
C ASP A 555 -30.37 4.97 -17.37
N ARG A 556 -29.70 4.10 -16.61
CA ARG A 556 -30.05 2.68 -16.44
C ARG A 556 -30.99 2.47 -15.26
N THR A 557 -32.17 3.13 -15.25
CA THR A 557 -33.17 3.06 -14.16
C THR A 557 -33.72 1.65 -13.98
N ALA A 558 -34.04 0.95 -15.07
CA ALA A 558 -34.60 -0.39 -15.05
C ALA A 558 -33.63 -1.42 -14.39
N LEU A 559 -32.33 -1.26 -14.58
CA LEU A 559 -31.33 -2.10 -13.91
C LEU A 559 -31.31 -1.84 -12.41
N ARG A 560 -31.49 -0.59 -11.96
CA ARG A 560 -31.66 -0.26 -10.53
C ARG A 560 -32.87 -0.92 -9.92
N ASP A 561 -33.99 -0.86 -10.62
CA ASP A 561 -35.22 -1.50 -10.18
C ASP A 561 -35.03 -3.01 -10.00
N LEU A 562 -34.44 -3.67 -11.00
CA LEU A 562 -34.12 -5.10 -10.97
C LEU A 562 -33.18 -5.47 -9.82
N LEU A 563 -32.17 -4.63 -9.54
CA LEU A 563 -31.19 -4.85 -8.46
C LEU A 563 -31.74 -4.44 -7.08
N SER A 564 -33.00 -4.15 -6.97
CA SER A 564 -33.66 -3.78 -5.71
C SER A 564 -33.10 -2.48 -5.09
N VAL A 565 -32.69 -1.51 -5.91
CA VAL A 565 -32.17 -0.23 -5.40
C VAL A 565 -33.32 0.65 -4.98
N ARG A 566 -33.51 0.78 -3.67
CA ARG A 566 -34.56 1.60 -3.07
C ARG A 566 -34.10 3.01 -2.74
N TYR A 567 -32.90 3.16 -2.20
CA TYR A 567 -32.39 4.47 -1.77
C TYR A 567 -31.12 4.87 -2.54
N PHE A 568 -31.10 6.15 -2.94
CA PHE A 568 -29.93 6.81 -3.50
C PHE A 568 -29.43 7.87 -2.52
N LEU A 569 -28.15 7.80 -2.15
CA LEU A 569 -27.47 8.71 -1.24
C LEU A 569 -26.54 9.63 -2.05
N GLN A 570 -26.85 10.93 -2.11
CA GLN A 570 -26.04 11.94 -2.76
C GLN A 570 -25.24 12.73 -1.71
N ASP A 571 -23.93 12.84 -1.89
CA ASP A 571 -23.09 13.66 -1.00
C ASP A 571 -23.54 15.12 -1.03
N ALA A 572 -23.89 15.67 0.13
CA ALA A 572 -24.39 17.03 0.23
C ALA A 572 -23.30 18.12 0.14
N GLN A 573 -22.01 17.73 0.19
CA GLN A 573 -20.89 18.68 0.13
C GLN A 573 -20.29 18.80 -1.26
N THR A 574 -20.17 17.68 -1.94
CA THR A 574 -19.67 17.56 -3.29
C THR A 574 -20.70 16.79 -4.12
N PRO A 575 -21.91 17.33 -4.28
CA PRO A 575 -22.81 16.70 -5.22
C PRO A 575 -22.01 16.63 -6.53
N ALA A 576 -21.78 15.41 -7.01
CA ALA A 576 -21.24 15.23 -8.35
C ALA A 576 -22.07 16.14 -9.26
N ASP A 577 -21.42 16.96 -10.09
CA ASP A 577 -22.16 17.80 -11.02
C ASP A 577 -23.09 16.85 -11.79
N PRO A 578 -24.38 16.86 -11.45
CA PRO A 578 -25.25 15.88 -12.03
C PRO A 578 -25.44 16.34 -13.47
N GLY A 579 -24.73 15.74 -14.40
CA GLY A 579 -25.07 15.87 -15.81
C GLY A 579 -26.58 15.64 -15.96
N ASP A 580 -27.15 16.03 -17.08
CA ASP A 580 -28.60 15.98 -17.34
C ASP A 580 -29.25 14.64 -16.89
N SER A 581 -28.55 13.50 -17.13
CA SER A 581 -29.04 12.16 -16.76
C SER A 581 -29.15 11.92 -15.24
N ALA A 582 -28.26 12.49 -14.41
CA ALA A 582 -28.38 12.34 -12.95
C ALA A 582 -29.49 13.24 -12.40
N GLN A 583 -29.71 14.43 -12.96
CA GLN A 583 -30.86 15.27 -12.60
C GLN A 583 -32.18 14.59 -12.97
N GLU A 584 -32.26 13.93 -14.13
CA GLU A 584 -33.39 13.16 -14.55
C GLU A 584 -33.70 12.01 -13.58
N LEU A 585 -32.68 11.22 -13.20
CA LEU A 585 -32.83 10.16 -12.19
C LEU A 585 -33.35 10.72 -10.86
N LEU A 586 -32.73 11.77 -10.32
CA LEU A 586 -33.09 12.35 -9.03
C LEU A 586 -34.48 13.00 -9.07
N SER A 587 -34.90 13.53 -10.22
CA SER A 587 -36.26 14.07 -10.39
C SER A 587 -37.35 13.00 -10.40
N ALA A 588 -37.01 11.78 -10.80
CA ALA A 588 -37.92 10.63 -10.77
C ALA A 588 -38.05 10.00 -9.36
N TYR A 589 -37.10 10.29 -8.45
CA TYR A 589 -37.08 9.78 -7.09
C TYR A 589 -37.70 10.80 -6.12
N GLN A 590 -38.25 10.30 -5.02
CA GLN A 590 -38.81 11.16 -3.97
C GLN A 590 -37.70 11.56 -2.98
N SER A 591 -37.45 12.86 -2.77
CA SER A 591 -36.59 13.33 -1.68
C SER A 591 -37.21 12.97 -0.33
N VAL A 592 -36.44 12.26 0.52
CA VAL A 592 -36.92 11.79 1.83
C VAL A 592 -36.38 12.67 2.94
N THR A 593 -35.04 12.83 3.02
CA THR A 593 -34.40 13.54 4.13
C THR A 593 -32.99 14.01 3.75
N LYS A 594 -32.41 14.82 4.63
CA LYS A 594 -30.97 15.12 4.62
C LYS A 594 -30.38 14.65 5.94
N GLU A 595 -29.52 13.67 5.90
CA GLU A 595 -28.97 13.03 7.08
C GLU A 595 -27.49 12.63 6.90
N ASN A 596 -26.70 12.79 7.95
CA ASN A 596 -25.28 12.41 8.01
C ASN A 596 -24.41 12.92 6.85
N GLY A 597 -24.77 14.06 6.26
CA GLY A 597 -24.06 14.67 5.13
C GLY A 597 -24.56 14.19 3.76
N TYR A 598 -25.67 13.45 3.68
CA TYR A 598 -26.29 12.99 2.44
C TYR A 598 -27.70 13.54 2.26
N PHE A 599 -28.07 13.80 0.99
CA PHE A 599 -29.46 13.85 0.57
C PHE A 599 -29.89 12.43 0.23
N VAL A 600 -31.02 12.00 0.80
CA VAL A 600 -31.57 10.66 0.60
C VAL A 600 -32.76 10.76 -0.32
N TYR A 601 -32.74 9.99 -1.41
CA TYR A 601 -33.83 9.89 -2.39
C TYR A 601 -34.36 8.47 -2.40
N GLU A 602 -35.69 8.30 -2.49
CA GLU A 602 -36.35 6.99 -2.52
C GLU A 602 -36.87 6.69 -3.94
N ASN A 603 -36.46 5.53 -4.47
CA ASN A 603 -37.04 4.91 -5.64
C ASN A 603 -38.23 4.03 -5.22
N LYS A 604 -39.43 4.37 -5.64
CA LYS A 604 -40.65 3.58 -5.33
C LYS A 604 -40.94 2.46 -6.32
N ASN A 605 -40.19 2.40 -7.42
CA ASN A 605 -40.38 1.41 -8.48
C ASN A 605 -39.43 0.20 -8.31
N TYR A 606 -38.62 0.15 -7.24
CA TYR A 606 -37.71 -0.97 -7.03
C TYR A 606 -38.45 -2.31 -6.94
N LEU A 607 -37.86 -3.35 -7.52
CA LEU A 607 -38.38 -4.69 -7.43
C LEU A 607 -37.83 -5.38 -6.18
N HIS A 608 -38.72 -6.12 -5.48
CA HIS A 608 -38.29 -6.96 -4.37
C HIS A 608 -37.39 -8.10 -4.88
N MET A 609 -36.43 -8.51 -4.08
CA MET A 609 -35.56 -9.63 -4.43
C MET A 609 -36.36 -10.93 -4.54
N GLY A 610 -36.12 -11.72 -5.59
CA GLY A 610 -36.84 -12.97 -5.81
C GLY A 610 -37.97 -12.86 -6.84
N THR A 611 -37.74 -12.15 -7.93
CA THR A 611 -38.67 -12.02 -9.04
C THR A 611 -38.86 -13.34 -9.80
N ILE A 612 -40.10 -13.69 -10.17
CA ILE A 612 -40.44 -14.86 -10.96
C ILE A 612 -40.67 -14.42 -12.41
N PHE A 613 -39.99 -15.08 -13.33
CA PHE A 613 -40.12 -14.83 -14.77
C PHE A 613 -40.91 -15.95 -15.46
N SER A 614 -41.82 -15.58 -16.32
CA SER A 614 -42.61 -16.51 -17.16
C SER A 614 -41.98 -16.69 -18.55
N TYR A 615 -41.03 -15.88 -18.92
CA TYR A 615 -40.35 -15.89 -20.21
C TYR A 615 -38.84 -16.10 -20.02
N TYR A 616 -38.20 -16.60 -21.08
CA TYR A 616 -36.75 -16.69 -21.14
C TYR A 616 -36.24 -16.23 -22.51
N MET A 617 -35.00 -15.78 -22.55
CA MET A 617 -34.26 -15.44 -23.76
C MET A 617 -32.93 -16.16 -23.75
N LYS A 618 -32.44 -16.63 -24.93
CA LYS A 618 -31.12 -17.20 -25.01
C LYS A 618 -30.05 -16.10 -24.88
N ARG A 619 -28.98 -16.38 -24.16
CA ARG A 619 -27.87 -15.45 -23.98
C ARG A 619 -27.32 -14.90 -25.30
N SER A 620 -27.20 -15.74 -26.35
CA SER A 620 -26.73 -15.32 -27.66
C SER A 620 -27.62 -14.28 -28.36
N GLU A 621 -28.93 -14.31 -28.08
CA GLU A 621 -29.88 -13.32 -28.59
C GLU A 621 -29.79 -12.03 -27.76
N TYR A 622 -29.69 -12.16 -26.44
CA TYR A 622 -29.55 -11.03 -25.52
C TYR A 622 -28.28 -10.21 -25.78
N GLU A 623 -27.16 -10.86 -26.05
CA GLU A 623 -25.87 -10.18 -26.32
C GLU A 623 -25.92 -9.28 -27.56
N THR A 624 -26.84 -9.49 -28.50
CA THR A 624 -27.03 -8.65 -29.70
C THR A 624 -27.86 -7.39 -29.47
N LEU A 625 -28.51 -7.28 -28.30
CA LEU A 625 -29.40 -6.17 -27.99
C LEU A 625 -28.64 -4.89 -27.59
N SER A 626 -29.26 -3.73 -27.79
CA SER A 626 -28.79 -2.47 -27.22
C SER A 626 -28.94 -2.47 -25.70
N GLU A 627 -28.23 -1.59 -24.99
CA GLU A 627 -28.28 -1.52 -23.52
C GLU A 627 -29.71 -1.30 -22.99
N THR A 628 -30.47 -0.39 -23.59
CA THR A 628 -31.85 -0.13 -23.22
C THR A 628 -32.76 -1.35 -23.43
N GLN A 629 -32.55 -2.09 -24.54
CA GLN A 629 -33.29 -3.33 -24.79
C GLN A 629 -32.88 -4.43 -23.80
N LYS A 630 -31.63 -4.49 -23.42
CA LYS A 630 -31.14 -5.41 -22.38
C LYS A 630 -31.83 -5.20 -21.05
N ASP A 631 -31.97 -3.94 -20.61
CA ASP A 631 -32.70 -3.61 -19.38
C ASP A 631 -34.14 -4.05 -19.44
N SER A 632 -34.81 -3.76 -20.54
CA SER A 632 -36.21 -4.19 -20.74
C SER A 632 -36.35 -5.72 -20.68
N VAL A 633 -35.46 -6.46 -21.30
CA VAL A 633 -35.47 -7.93 -21.27
C VAL A 633 -35.24 -8.43 -19.84
N LEU A 634 -34.29 -7.88 -19.10
CA LEU A 634 -33.99 -8.31 -17.71
C LEU A 634 -35.16 -8.07 -16.73
N LEU A 635 -36.03 -7.12 -17.04
CA LEU A 635 -37.29 -6.92 -16.26
C LEU A 635 -38.39 -7.91 -16.59
N HIS A 636 -38.37 -8.56 -17.76
CA HIS A 636 -39.46 -9.39 -18.25
C HIS A 636 -39.11 -10.86 -18.46
N ALA A 637 -37.82 -11.18 -18.60
CA ALA A 637 -37.37 -12.52 -18.96
C ALA A 637 -36.08 -12.92 -18.23
N MET A 638 -35.96 -14.21 -17.99
CA MET A 638 -34.69 -14.80 -17.57
C MET A 638 -33.77 -15.00 -18.81
N VAL A 639 -32.50 -14.69 -18.69
CA VAL A 639 -31.50 -14.84 -19.76
C VAL A 639 -30.52 -15.98 -19.43
#